data_d5985ffdf2cce23f9e00d80b43132229
#
_entry.id   d5985ffdf2cce23f9e00d80b43132229
#
_cell.length_a   1.000
_cell.length_b   1.000
_cell.length_c   1.000
_cell.angle_alpha   90.00
_cell.angle_beta   90.00
_cell.angle_gamma   90.00
#
_symmetry.space_group_name_H-M   'P 1'
#
loop_
_entity.id
_entity.type
_entity.pdbx_description
1 polymer ?
#
loop_
_entity_poly.entity_id
_entity_poly.type
_entity_poly.pdbx_seq_one_letter_code
_entity_poly.pdbx_strand_id
1 'polypeptide(L)'
;MKQSCFLALLLSFFFSYSQNDSVVISQSSGFYDAFILKASSNYGQLVYELDGSEPNKSSREWKDSLVVDKSKVISFGLRINDKVVYKQTCFYLINFKTTFPVMSISTQESNLYDPYKGIYTRGPKAYQDSAGHWRGANYNKKWERKSRIIYLDLDGKEVVNQNAGLRIFGGMTRNASEKSLRIIARQTYGKKKFNYPFFKYRSNKKYKHLILRNSGGDAYQTRFKDVLTTQLSKNLDIDIQEFQPVNLFVNGSFWGVYNLRERIGQHYLKYNFNADIETLNLLQGRFTEDHGSNKSYKELRQFLIKNSLTNAENIDSLNKMMDVKNFLDYNIAQIYLSNTDYRGNIRFWQPDADSAFRWIMYDTDLGFGGAGYNFLRDRLSPVKTVWHNPQWSTLLLRKVLKNKNLKHQFINQICYSLATVFEPDNVNRVIDSVKTVYKPELMRHFKLIKGDSLRWERSVKNMKDFSRIRPKYLLKHTKDQFNLGDSFHLDIKIDSSKNGVVSHNQNKILSARFAGKFFKNIPIPIEIKPHPLYKTFISAPENSNTLGLSDRDENLNDMLWIRSLKDTLLNRSVDTLKVKIKFDYIGNSPWKNKVKINEIGGLGENIDDKWVELISSEKIQIKLDNWKLVSLSDKALLSKTNIQDLHVTKLPNSLLSKTQRESLYLLDSEDKLVDSVSWCNDFSDNKFFLERPLPNNKFFVILEGLGTPNSFNPPHIKAIDVAHKEDLRTKFSLFFFALLLVLFARIKTY
;
A
#
# COMPACT_ATOMS: atom_id res chain seq x y z
N MET A 1 55.27 -17.06 36.09
CA MET A 1 54.33 -18.12 36.51
C MET A 1 52.94 -17.63 36.99
N LYS A 2 52.75 -16.40 37.50
CA LYS A 2 51.42 -15.93 37.96
C LYS A 2 50.47 -15.43 36.83
N GLN A 3 51.00 -15.04 35.67
CA GLN A 3 50.14 -14.60 34.55
C GLN A 3 49.62 -15.76 33.66
N SER A 4 50.33 -16.86 33.61
CA SER A 4 49.88 -18.04 32.83
C SER A 4 48.75 -18.82 33.49
N CYS A 5 48.66 -18.80 34.83
CA CYS A 5 47.54 -19.43 35.56
C CYS A 5 46.22 -18.63 35.46
N PHE A 6 46.28 -17.30 35.32
CA PHE A 6 45.09 -16.48 35.20
C PHE A 6 44.44 -16.58 33.81
N LEU A 7 45.26 -16.77 32.77
CA LEU A 7 44.77 -17.00 31.42
C LEU A 7 44.17 -18.39 31.22
N ALA A 8 44.71 -19.41 31.89
CA ALA A 8 44.16 -20.75 31.89
C ALA A 8 42.82 -20.86 32.65
N LEU A 9 42.66 -20.09 33.76
CA LEU A 9 41.39 -19.98 34.48
C LEU A 9 40.33 -19.20 33.69
N LEU A 10 40.70 -18.16 32.96
CA LEU A 10 39.78 -17.42 32.06
C LEU A 10 39.36 -18.27 30.87
N LEU A 11 40.26 -19.04 30.28
CA LEU A 11 39.95 -19.97 29.20
C LEU A 11 39.08 -21.16 29.67
N SER A 12 39.27 -21.65 30.90
CA SER A 12 38.38 -22.68 31.47
C SER A 12 36.98 -22.16 31.81
N PHE A 13 36.81 -20.85 32.11
CA PHE A 13 35.50 -20.23 32.30
C PHE A 13 34.78 -19.98 30.96
N PHE A 14 35.49 -19.72 29.85
CA PHE A 14 34.89 -19.58 28.52
C PHE A 14 34.55 -20.94 27.87
N PHE A 15 35.19 -22.04 28.23
CA PHE A 15 34.87 -23.38 27.73
C PHE A 15 33.73 -24.07 28.51
N SER A 16 33.28 -23.51 29.64
CA SER A 16 32.17 -24.10 30.42
C SER A 16 30.77 -23.60 30.02
N TYR A 17 30.61 -22.82 28.96
CA TYR A 17 29.32 -22.27 28.51
C TYR A 17 29.00 -22.52 27.05
N SER A 18 29.37 -23.70 26.53
CA SER A 18 28.90 -24.19 25.24
C SER A 18 28.64 -25.69 25.30
N GLN A 19 27.89 -26.15 26.28
CA GLN A 19 27.07 -27.34 26.09
C GLN A 19 25.83 -26.88 25.33
N ASN A 20 25.82 -27.14 23.99
CA ASN A 20 24.61 -27.10 23.19
C ASN A 20 23.62 -28.10 23.81
N ASP A 21 22.65 -27.59 24.59
CA ASP A 21 21.46 -28.33 25.01
C ASP A 21 20.63 -28.61 23.74
N SER A 22 21.12 -29.50 22.88
CA SER A 22 20.52 -29.78 21.59
C SER A 22 19.49 -30.89 21.72
N VAL A 23 18.22 -30.48 21.75
CA VAL A 23 17.15 -31.38 21.38
C VAL A 23 17.19 -31.52 19.85
N VAL A 24 17.44 -32.72 19.38
CA VAL A 24 17.46 -33.06 17.95
C VAL A 24 16.10 -33.64 17.60
N ILE A 25 15.44 -33.03 16.61
CA ILE A 25 14.15 -33.49 16.07
C ILE A 25 14.37 -33.82 14.61
N SER A 26 13.99 -35.03 14.18
CA SER A 26 14.27 -35.54 12.82
C SER A 26 13.63 -34.72 11.70
N GLN A 27 12.50 -34.08 11.95
CA GLN A 27 11.80 -33.20 11.01
C GLN A 27 11.44 -31.86 11.66
N SER A 28 11.67 -30.75 10.95
CA SER A 28 11.19 -29.44 11.31
C SER A 28 9.69 -29.28 11.00
N SER A 29 9.06 -28.17 11.39
CA SER A 29 7.71 -27.83 10.91
C SER A 29 7.67 -27.77 9.39
N GLY A 30 6.59 -28.30 8.78
CA GLY A 30 6.49 -28.31 7.31
C GLY A 30 5.36 -29.19 6.78
N PHE A 31 5.40 -29.41 5.45
CA PHE A 31 4.47 -30.25 4.72
C PHE A 31 5.08 -31.65 4.52
N TYR A 32 4.35 -32.70 4.85
CA TYR A 32 4.83 -34.08 4.79
C TYR A 32 3.72 -35.05 4.37
N ASP A 33 4.12 -36.21 3.89
CA ASP A 33 3.34 -37.42 3.96
C ASP A 33 3.44 -38.02 5.38
N ALA A 34 2.71 -39.09 5.64
CA ALA A 34 2.83 -39.79 6.93
C ALA A 34 4.28 -40.26 7.16
N PHE A 35 4.81 -40.03 8.35
CA PHE A 35 6.20 -40.39 8.69
C PHE A 35 6.34 -40.77 10.16
N ILE A 36 7.51 -41.34 10.49
CA ILE A 36 7.90 -41.60 11.87
C ILE A 36 8.80 -40.49 12.36
N LEU A 37 8.31 -39.70 13.31
CA LEU A 37 9.07 -38.66 13.97
C LEU A 37 9.99 -39.27 15.04
N LYS A 38 11.26 -38.91 14.98
CA LYS A 38 12.26 -39.25 16.04
C LYS A 38 12.76 -37.97 16.68
N ALA A 39 12.97 -38.02 17.97
CA ALA A 39 13.57 -36.93 18.73
C ALA A 39 14.45 -37.50 19.86
N SER A 40 15.54 -36.80 20.11
CA SER A 40 16.49 -37.19 21.17
C SER A 40 17.08 -35.96 21.85
N SER A 41 17.61 -36.16 23.03
CA SER A 41 18.42 -35.17 23.76
C SER A 41 19.59 -35.85 24.41
N ASN A 42 20.72 -35.18 24.40
CA ASN A 42 21.94 -35.66 25.04
C ASN A 42 21.93 -35.37 26.56
N TYR A 43 20.95 -34.62 27.06
CA TYR A 43 20.91 -34.19 28.44
C TYR A 43 19.45 -34.01 28.91
N GLY A 44 19.13 -34.54 30.11
CA GLY A 44 17.78 -34.45 30.67
C GLY A 44 16.74 -35.35 30.01
N GLN A 45 15.51 -35.30 30.51
CA GLN A 45 14.38 -36.09 30.02
C GLN A 45 13.58 -35.32 28.98
N LEU A 46 13.49 -35.82 27.74
CA LEU A 46 12.63 -35.24 26.72
C LEU A 46 11.16 -35.54 27.03
N VAL A 47 10.34 -34.49 27.04
CA VAL A 47 8.90 -34.56 27.29
C VAL A 47 8.13 -33.86 26.17
N TYR A 48 6.84 -34.18 25.98
CA TYR A 48 6.05 -33.60 24.92
C TYR A 48 4.57 -33.47 25.25
N GLU A 49 3.89 -32.56 24.46
CA GLU A 49 2.45 -32.36 24.48
C GLU A 49 1.88 -32.37 23.04
N LEU A 50 0.63 -32.83 22.90
CA LEU A 50 -0.09 -32.92 21.63
C LEU A 50 -1.38 -32.08 21.60
N ASP A 51 -1.73 -31.46 22.70
CA ASP A 51 -2.99 -30.72 22.91
C ASP A 51 -2.85 -29.21 22.67
N GLY A 52 -1.69 -28.76 22.16
CA GLY A 52 -1.35 -27.35 21.97
C GLY A 52 -0.85 -26.63 23.22
N SER A 53 -0.75 -27.32 24.36
CA SER A 53 -0.14 -26.76 25.57
C SER A 53 1.38 -26.71 25.48
N GLU A 54 1.99 -25.89 26.34
CA GLU A 54 3.43 -25.92 26.54
C GLU A 54 3.83 -27.06 27.49
N PRO A 55 4.90 -27.79 27.21
CA PRO A 55 5.41 -28.79 28.09
C PRO A 55 5.69 -28.25 29.49
N ASN A 56 5.37 -29.06 30.51
CA ASN A 56 5.55 -28.77 31.92
C ASN A 56 6.08 -30.02 32.63
N LYS A 57 6.24 -29.96 33.96
CA LYS A 57 6.80 -31.05 34.73
C LYS A 57 6.03 -32.38 34.68
N SER A 58 4.71 -32.28 34.38
CA SER A 58 3.80 -33.44 34.29
C SER A 58 3.58 -33.90 32.87
N SER A 59 4.26 -33.32 31.86
CA SER A 59 4.13 -33.70 30.46
C SER A 59 4.64 -35.12 30.22
N ARG A 60 4.08 -35.74 29.15
CA ARG A 60 4.42 -37.11 28.76
C ARG A 60 5.90 -37.22 28.39
N GLU A 61 6.52 -38.31 28.80
CA GLU A 61 7.90 -38.62 28.44
C GLU A 61 7.96 -39.10 26.99
N TRP A 62 8.92 -38.52 26.25
CA TRP A 62 9.25 -38.99 24.92
C TRP A 62 10.03 -40.30 25.05
N LYS A 63 9.56 -41.33 24.32
CA LYS A 63 10.28 -42.63 24.28
C LYS A 63 11.25 -42.62 23.09
N ASP A 64 10.90 -43.25 21.98
CA ASP A 64 11.81 -43.35 20.85
C ASP A 64 11.31 -42.65 19.60
N SER A 65 9.98 -42.78 19.29
CA SER A 65 9.40 -42.28 18.07
C SER A 65 7.89 -42.10 18.21
N LEU A 66 7.32 -41.32 17.28
CA LEU A 66 5.87 -41.11 17.15
C LEU A 66 5.47 -41.18 15.68
N VAL A 67 4.44 -41.96 15.37
CA VAL A 67 3.81 -41.93 14.04
C VAL A 67 3.01 -40.64 13.86
N VAL A 68 3.35 -39.89 12.81
CA VAL A 68 2.65 -38.68 12.41
C VAL A 68 1.90 -38.95 11.11
N ASP A 69 0.67 -39.39 11.21
CA ASP A 69 -0.23 -39.81 10.12
C ASP A 69 -1.31 -38.78 9.79
N LYS A 70 -1.47 -37.77 10.64
CA LYS A 70 -2.40 -36.65 10.47
C LYS A 70 -1.76 -35.36 10.96
N SER A 71 -2.26 -34.23 10.44
CA SER A 71 -1.76 -32.90 10.81
C SER A 71 -1.80 -32.70 12.33
N LYS A 72 -0.70 -32.24 12.90
CA LYS A 72 -0.48 -32.28 14.35
C LYS A 72 0.50 -31.19 14.80
N VAL A 73 0.24 -30.58 15.93
CA VAL A 73 1.21 -29.76 16.68
C VAL A 73 1.85 -30.62 17.74
N ILE A 74 3.16 -30.58 17.84
CA ILE A 74 3.92 -31.26 18.88
C ILE A 74 4.80 -30.24 19.58
N SER A 75 4.61 -30.10 20.90
CA SER A 75 5.44 -29.23 21.71
C SER A 75 6.40 -30.09 22.52
N PHE A 76 7.70 -29.95 22.29
CA PHE A 76 8.76 -30.64 23.03
C PHE A 76 9.28 -29.77 24.17
N GLY A 77 9.68 -30.40 25.24
CA GLY A 77 10.37 -29.80 26.37
C GLY A 77 11.48 -30.68 26.91
N LEU A 78 12.52 -30.07 27.43
CA LEU A 78 13.58 -30.78 28.14
C LEU A 78 13.39 -30.58 29.64
N ARG A 79 13.08 -31.68 30.35
CA ARG A 79 12.87 -31.69 31.80
C ARG A 79 14.19 -32.04 32.53
N ILE A 80 14.63 -31.16 33.44
CA ILE A 80 15.79 -31.31 34.25
C ILE A 80 15.40 -30.89 35.68
N ASN A 81 15.61 -31.74 36.66
CA ASN A 81 15.26 -31.48 38.06
C ASN A 81 13.85 -30.90 38.22
N ASP A 82 12.86 -31.56 37.65
CA ASP A 82 11.43 -31.17 37.64
C ASP A 82 11.11 -29.80 36.99
N LYS A 83 12.08 -29.17 36.32
CA LYS A 83 11.87 -27.96 35.56
C LYS A 83 11.99 -28.22 34.06
N VAL A 84 11.11 -27.64 33.26
CA VAL A 84 11.24 -27.65 31.80
C VAL A 84 12.06 -26.43 31.37
N VAL A 85 13.31 -26.67 30.97
CA VAL A 85 14.30 -25.61 30.63
C VAL A 85 14.33 -25.25 29.15
N TYR A 86 13.92 -26.18 28.28
CA TYR A 86 13.85 -25.97 26.82
C TYR A 86 12.44 -26.22 26.36
N LYS A 87 12.00 -25.46 25.34
CA LYS A 87 10.68 -25.63 24.70
C LYS A 87 10.76 -25.33 23.22
N GLN A 88 10.36 -26.30 22.41
CA GLN A 88 10.23 -26.17 20.97
C GLN A 88 8.88 -26.72 20.53
N THR A 89 8.17 -25.98 19.65
CA THR A 89 6.90 -26.42 19.09
C THR A 89 7.06 -26.56 17.57
N CYS A 90 6.65 -27.70 17.05
CA CYS A 90 6.64 -28.00 15.61
C CYS A 90 5.20 -28.24 15.16
N PHE A 91 4.90 -27.87 13.93
CA PHE A 91 3.66 -28.15 13.27
C PHE A 91 3.90 -28.94 11.97
N TYR A 92 3.32 -30.12 11.92
CA TYR A 92 3.41 -31.04 10.78
C TYR A 92 2.08 -31.06 10.06
N LEU A 93 2.09 -30.65 8.80
CA LEU A 93 0.91 -30.68 7.93
C LEU A 93 0.99 -31.90 7.04
N ILE A 94 0.08 -32.85 7.24
CA ILE A 94 0.13 -34.19 6.63
C ILE A 94 -0.90 -34.33 5.52
N ASN A 95 -0.44 -34.73 4.31
CA ASN A 95 -1.30 -35.00 3.15
C ASN A 95 -2.27 -33.85 2.82
N PHE A 96 -1.86 -32.61 3.05
CA PHE A 96 -2.69 -31.42 2.87
C PHE A 96 -2.11 -30.52 1.77
N LYS A 97 -2.58 -30.69 0.55
CA LYS A 97 -2.21 -29.79 -0.57
C LYS A 97 -2.87 -28.43 -0.39
N THR A 98 -2.12 -27.36 -0.48
CA THR A 98 -2.60 -25.99 -0.30
C THR A 98 -2.04 -25.04 -1.32
N THR A 99 -2.85 -24.04 -1.70
CA THR A 99 -2.46 -22.86 -2.51
C THR A 99 -2.33 -21.60 -1.66
N PHE A 100 -2.61 -21.70 -0.37
CA PHE A 100 -2.44 -20.61 0.60
C PHE A 100 -1.37 -20.95 1.62
N PRO A 101 -0.63 -19.96 2.12
CA PRO A 101 0.20 -20.13 3.31
C PRO A 101 -0.63 -20.65 4.49
N VAL A 102 0.02 -21.25 5.43
CA VAL A 102 -0.65 -21.89 6.57
C VAL A 102 -0.30 -21.16 7.87
N MET A 103 -1.33 -20.78 8.62
CA MET A 103 -1.20 -20.24 9.96
C MET A 103 -1.63 -21.29 10.99
N SER A 104 -0.72 -21.76 11.82
CA SER A 104 -1.03 -22.65 12.94
C SER A 104 -1.01 -21.86 14.24
N ILE A 105 -2.09 -21.99 15.02
CA ILE A 105 -2.22 -21.45 16.37
C ILE A 105 -2.36 -22.61 17.33
N SER A 106 -1.48 -22.71 18.30
CA SER A 106 -1.61 -23.68 19.38
C SER A 106 -1.68 -22.99 20.73
N THR A 107 -2.59 -23.48 21.58
CA THR A 107 -2.82 -22.99 22.93
C THR A 107 -3.53 -24.07 23.73
N GLN A 108 -3.37 -24.04 25.04
CA GLN A 108 -4.06 -24.95 25.93
C GLN A 108 -5.59 -24.92 25.67
N GLU A 109 -6.20 -26.06 25.56
CA GLU A 109 -7.63 -26.21 25.19
C GLU A 109 -8.56 -25.39 26.11
N SER A 110 -8.25 -25.36 27.42
CA SER A 110 -8.99 -24.54 28.39
C SER A 110 -8.98 -23.04 28.09
N ASN A 111 -7.96 -22.52 27.38
CA ASN A 111 -7.92 -21.14 26.93
C ASN A 111 -9.01 -20.82 25.90
N LEU A 112 -9.47 -21.84 25.17
CA LEU A 112 -10.52 -21.72 24.16
C LEU A 112 -11.90 -22.08 24.70
N TYR A 113 -12.04 -23.19 25.41
CA TYR A 113 -13.34 -23.84 25.65
C TYR A 113 -13.77 -23.97 27.12
N ASP A 114 -12.91 -23.64 28.08
CA ASP A 114 -13.31 -23.62 29.48
C ASP A 114 -14.49 -22.67 29.70
N PRO A 115 -15.57 -23.09 30.40
CA PRO A 115 -16.75 -22.26 30.60
C PRO A 115 -16.49 -20.90 31.24
N TYR A 116 -15.49 -20.80 32.12
CA TYR A 116 -15.21 -19.58 32.89
C TYR A 116 -14.15 -18.69 32.25
N LYS A 117 -13.12 -19.27 31.63
CA LYS A 117 -11.96 -18.57 31.10
C LYS A 117 -11.74 -18.73 29.60
N GLY A 118 -12.43 -19.65 28.94
CA GLY A 118 -12.28 -19.93 27.52
C GLY A 118 -12.83 -18.79 26.64
N ILE A 119 -12.01 -18.32 25.70
CA ILE A 119 -12.36 -17.15 24.85
C ILE A 119 -13.36 -17.48 23.74
N TYR A 120 -13.67 -18.73 23.46
CA TYR A 120 -14.65 -19.16 22.46
C TYR A 120 -16.04 -19.44 23.04
N THR A 121 -16.14 -19.56 24.37
CA THR A 121 -17.37 -19.92 25.06
C THR A 121 -18.26 -18.71 25.38
N ARG A 122 -19.53 -18.96 25.64
CA ARG A 122 -20.47 -17.95 26.16
C ARG A 122 -20.12 -17.59 27.60
N GLY A 123 -19.83 -18.56 28.39
CA GLY A 123 -19.58 -18.42 29.83
C GLY A 123 -20.85 -18.12 30.64
N PRO A 124 -20.79 -18.20 31.98
CA PRO A 124 -21.95 -18.10 32.87
C PRO A 124 -22.57 -16.69 32.94
N LYS A 125 -21.85 -15.63 32.50
CA LYS A 125 -22.35 -14.25 32.53
C LYS A 125 -23.00 -13.80 31.21
N ALA A 126 -23.22 -14.72 30.27
CA ALA A 126 -23.81 -14.40 28.98
C ALA A 126 -25.35 -14.28 29.10
N TYR A 127 -25.90 -13.26 28.46
CA TYR A 127 -27.34 -13.06 28.32
C TYR A 127 -27.70 -12.64 26.90
N GLN A 128 -28.91 -12.77 26.47
CA GLN A 128 -29.41 -12.26 25.20
C GLN A 128 -30.02 -10.86 25.38
N ASP A 129 -29.68 -9.93 24.49
CA ASP A 129 -30.37 -8.64 24.39
C ASP A 129 -31.76 -8.81 23.69
N SER A 130 -32.52 -7.71 23.59
CA SER A 130 -33.83 -7.67 22.95
C SER A 130 -33.81 -8.08 21.45
N ALA A 131 -32.64 -8.01 20.79
CA ALA A 131 -32.46 -8.44 19.42
C ALA A 131 -31.95 -9.89 19.31
N GLY A 132 -31.89 -10.63 20.41
CA GLY A 132 -31.39 -12.01 20.45
C GLY A 132 -29.87 -12.16 20.40
N HIS A 133 -29.10 -11.08 20.50
CA HIS A 133 -27.67 -11.17 20.47
C HIS A 133 -27.07 -11.45 21.86
N TRP A 134 -26.10 -12.35 21.91
CA TRP A 134 -25.39 -12.67 23.14
C TRP A 134 -24.50 -11.50 23.60
N ARG A 135 -24.69 -11.06 24.83
CA ARG A 135 -23.92 -10.04 25.54
C ARG A 135 -23.27 -10.64 26.78
N GLY A 136 -22.26 -9.97 27.31
CA GLY A 136 -21.56 -10.42 28.52
C GLY A 136 -20.76 -11.72 28.35
N ALA A 137 -20.84 -12.39 27.20
CA ALA A 137 -20.14 -13.63 26.92
C ALA A 137 -18.61 -13.50 27.02
N ASN A 138 -17.91 -14.61 27.26
CA ASN A 138 -16.47 -14.65 27.35
C ASN A 138 -15.80 -14.10 26.08
N TYR A 139 -16.30 -14.44 24.89
CA TYR A 139 -15.81 -13.92 23.62
C TYR A 139 -16.08 -12.41 23.43
N ASN A 140 -16.92 -11.77 24.25
CA ASN A 140 -17.11 -10.32 24.26
C ASN A 140 -16.07 -9.59 25.10
N LYS A 141 -15.33 -10.32 25.97
CA LYS A 141 -14.30 -9.76 26.82
C LYS A 141 -13.03 -9.42 26.02
N LYS A 142 -12.25 -8.50 26.58
CA LYS A 142 -10.92 -8.16 26.03
C LYS A 142 -9.83 -9.13 26.51
N TRP A 143 -10.19 -10.38 26.79
CA TRP A 143 -9.26 -11.38 27.27
C TRP A 143 -8.24 -11.79 26.24
N GLU A 144 -7.01 -11.96 26.69
CA GLU A 144 -5.86 -12.41 25.90
C GLU A 144 -5.34 -13.73 26.49
N ARG A 145 -5.03 -14.69 25.61
CA ARG A 145 -4.50 -15.98 25.97
C ARG A 145 -3.15 -16.20 25.31
N LYS A 146 -2.19 -16.75 26.04
CA LYS A 146 -0.90 -17.15 25.46
C LYS A 146 -1.14 -18.25 24.43
N SER A 147 -0.49 -18.11 23.28
CA SER A 147 -0.54 -19.07 22.18
C SER A 147 0.80 -19.13 21.47
N ARG A 148 1.05 -20.23 20.78
CA ARG A 148 2.17 -20.38 19.84
C ARG A 148 1.66 -20.14 18.45
N ILE A 149 2.38 -19.36 17.67
CA ILE A 149 2.07 -19.03 16.28
C ILE A 149 3.18 -19.59 15.40
N ILE A 150 2.79 -20.45 14.45
CA ILE A 150 3.68 -20.95 13.40
C ILE A 150 3.06 -20.55 12.06
N TYR A 151 3.87 -19.95 11.20
CA TYR A 151 3.49 -19.61 9.84
C TYR A 151 4.38 -20.35 8.85
N LEU A 152 3.76 -21.19 8.03
CA LEU A 152 4.40 -21.88 6.93
C LEU A 152 4.07 -21.13 5.63
N ASP A 153 5.08 -20.85 4.83
CA ASP A 153 4.89 -20.26 3.50
C ASP A 153 4.31 -21.29 2.50
N LEU A 154 4.23 -20.92 1.23
CA LEU A 154 3.66 -21.77 0.18
C LEU A 154 4.47 -23.04 -0.06
N ASP A 155 5.78 -23.01 0.24
CA ASP A 155 6.69 -24.15 0.08
C ASP A 155 6.74 -25.03 1.33
N GLY A 156 5.93 -24.70 2.35
CA GLY A 156 5.89 -25.40 3.64
C GLY A 156 7.02 -25.03 4.59
N LYS A 157 7.84 -24.03 4.27
CA LYS A 157 8.91 -23.56 5.14
C LYS A 157 8.36 -22.81 6.33
N GLU A 158 8.82 -23.14 7.54
CA GLU A 158 8.56 -22.37 8.74
C GLU A 158 9.29 -21.03 8.70
N VAL A 159 8.54 -19.94 8.55
CA VAL A 159 9.09 -18.57 8.46
C VAL A 159 8.76 -17.72 9.68
N VAL A 160 7.79 -18.13 10.49
CA VAL A 160 7.51 -17.57 11.81
C VAL A 160 7.21 -18.70 12.79
N ASN A 161 7.89 -18.68 13.95
CA ASN A 161 7.60 -19.56 15.07
C ASN A 161 7.86 -18.81 16.36
N GLN A 162 6.81 -18.33 17.01
CA GLN A 162 6.92 -17.55 18.25
C GLN A 162 5.67 -17.58 19.10
N ASN A 163 5.81 -17.28 20.38
CA ASN A 163 4.69 -17.06 21.26
C ASN A 163 4.06 -15.68 21.04
N ALA A 164 2.74 -15.60 21.22
CA ALA A 164 1.95 -14.38 21.08
C ALA A 164 0.68 -14.44 21.95
N GLY A 165 0.04 -13.29 22.13
CA GLY A 165 -1.29 -13.20 22.71
C GLY A 165 -2.36 -13.45 21.66
N LEU A 166 -3.38 -14.24 21.99
CA LEU A 166 -4.55 -14.54 21.18
C LEU A 166 -5.79 -13.92 21.80
N ARG A 167 -6.60 -13.19 20.98
CA ARG A 167 -7.87 -12.59 21.40
C ARG A 167 -8.93 -12.77 20.34
N ILE A 168 -10.21 -12.80 20.75
CA ILE A 168 -11.32 -12.64 19.82
C ILE A 168 -11.36 -11.18 19.32
N PHE A 169 -11.54 -11.02 18.01
CA PHE A 169 -11.63 -9.73 17.33
C PHE A 169 -13.02 -9.53 16.72
N GLY A 170 -13.40 -8.28 16.43
CA GLY A 170 -14.66 -7.89 15.79
C GLY A 170 -15.67 -7.27 16.77
N GLY A 171 -16.80 -6.88 16.21
CA GLY A 171 -17.98 -6.35 16.91
C GLY A 171 -19.06 -7.44 17.07
N MET A 172 -20.16 -7.33 16.34
CA MET A 172 -21.27 -8.29 16.35
C MET A 172 -20.87 -9.69 15.86
N THR A 173 -19.88 -9.78 14.95
CA THR A 173 -19.36 -11.04 14.42
C THR A 173 -18.67 -11.93 15.46
N ARG A 174 -18.44 -11.46 16.70
CA ARG A 174 -18.00 -12.29 17.84
C ARG A 174 -19.05 -13.34 18.21
N ASN A 175 -20.33 -13.11 17.89
CA ASN A 175 -21.40 -14.08 18.11
C ASN A 175 -21.40 -15.23 17.08
N ALA A 176 -20.71 -15.09 15.94
CA ALA A 176 -20.60 -16.15 14.94
C ALA A 176 -19.85 -17.38 15.49
N SER A 177 -20.12 -18.55 14.92
CA SER A 177 -19.37 -19.78 15.25
C SER A 177 -17.89 -19.63 14.88
N GLU A 178 -17.59 -19.20 13.66
CA GLU A 178 -16.27 -18.81 13.22
C GLU A 178 -15.99 -17.37 13.69
N LYS A 179 -15.01 -17.21 14.56
CA LYS A 179 -14.66 -15.90 15.12
C LYS A 179 -13.40 -15.36 14.48
N SER A 180 -13.38 -14.06 14.20
CA SER A 180 -12.11 -13.38 13.86
C SER A 180 -11.20 -13.34 15.08
N LEU A 181 -9.89 -13.50 14.84
CA LEU A 181 -8.86 -13.56 15.85
C LEU A 181 -7.88 -12.40 15.69
N ARG A 182 -7.37 -11.90 16.81
CA ARG A 182 -6.24 -10.96 16.83
C ARG A 182 -5.05 -11.62 17.50
N ILE A 183 -3.93 -11.60 16.80
CA ILE A 183 -2.64 -12.10 17.29
C ILE A 183 -1.79 -10.89 17.67
N ILE A 184 -1.15 -10.94 18.83
CA ILE A 184 -0.45 -9.81 19.45
C ILE A 184 0.94 -10.24 19.88
N ALA A 185 1.97 -9.73 19.22
CA ALA A 185 3.34 -9.91 19.67
C ALA A 185 3.64 -8.99 20.87
N ARG A 186 4.07 -9.59 22.00
CA ARG A 186 4.44 -8.89 23.23
C ARG A 186 5.74 -9.44 23.79
N GLN A 187 6.52 -8.58 24.41
CA GLN A 187 7.75 -8.99 25.11
C GLN A 187 7.47 -10.02 26.21
N THR A 188 6.34 -9.92 26.89
CA THR A 188 5.90 -10.90 27.90
C THR A 188 5.74 -12.33 27.35
N TYR A 189 5.61 -12.48 26.04
CA TYR A 189 5.58 -13.78 25.35
C TYR A 189 6.91 -14.10 24.65
N GLY A 190 7.88 -13.18 24.66
CA GLY A 190 9.18 -13.30 24.01
C GLY A 190 9.45 -12.19 23.00
N LYS A 191 9.08 -12.36 21.73
CA LYS A 191 9.36 -11.37 20.69
C LYS A 191 8.31 -10.24 20.66
N LYS A 192 8.78 -8.97 20.60
CA LYS A 192 7.92 -7.78 20.56
C LYS A 192 7.14 -7.61 19.24
N LYS A 193 7.58 -8.28 18.16
CA LYS A 193 7.04 -8.14 16.79
C LYS A 193 7.12 -9.48 16.05
N PHE A 194 6.23 -9.69 15.11
CA PHE A 194 6.42 -10.65 14.03
C PHE A 194 7.36 -10.04 13.01
N ASN A 195 8.33 -10.77 12.52
CA ASN A 195 9.33 -10.31 11.57
C ASN A 195 9.28 -11.18 10.31
N TYR A 196 8.34 -10.86 9.41
CA TYR A 196 8.15 -11.53 8.13
C TYR A 196 7.29 -10.64 7.21
N PRO A 197 7.54 -10.59 5.88
CA PRO A 197 6.75 -9.80 4.91
C PRO A 197 5.42 -10.50 4.55
N PHE A 198 4.47 -10.53 5.47
CA PHE A 198 3.18 -11.22 5.27
C PHE A 198 2.38 -10.72 4.08
N PHE A 199 2.55 -9.46 3.68
CA PHE A 199 1.73 -8.81 2.66
C PHE A 199 2.60 -8.39 1.45
N LYS A 200 2.28 -8.95 0.28
CA LYS A 200 3.06 -8.79 -0.95
C LYS A 200 3.32 -7.32 -1.35
N TYR A 201 2.37 -6.44 -1.08
CA TYR A 201 2.43 -5.03 -1.51
C TYR A 201 2.82 -4.07 -0.37
N ARG A 202 3.49 -4.58 0.67
CA ARG A 202 4.05 -3.79 1.76
C ARG A 202 5.56 -3.97 1.83
N SER A 203 6.28 -2.86 1.94
CA SER A 203 7.73 -2.87 2.25
C SER A 203 8.00 -3.29 3.70
N ASN A 204 7.04 -3.08 4.60
CA ASN A 204 7.15 -3.42 6.00
C ASN A 204 7.26 -4.94 6.23
N LYS A 205 8.21 -5.33 7.09
CA LYS A 205 8.43 -6.73 7.55
C LYS A 205 8.15 -6.92 9.04
N LYS A 206 7.77 -5.87 9.77
CA LYS A 206 7.63 -5.88 11.24
C LYS A 206 6.20 -5.57 11.65
N TYR A 207 5.52 -6.51 12.32
CA TYR A 207 4.12 -6.36 12.72
C TYR A 207 3.96 -6.59 14.22
N LYS A 208 3.30 -5.66 14.91
CA LYS A 208 2.91 -5.77 16.33
C LYS A 208 1.63 -6.58 16.48
N HIS A 209 0.71 -6.42 15.53
CA HIS A 209 -0.61 -7.02 15.53
C HIS A 209 -0.97 -7.54 14.14
N LEU A 210 -1.59 -8.71 14.12
CA LEU A 210 -2.20 -9.29 12.94
C LEU A 210 -3.63 -9.70 13.26
N ILE A 211 -4.51 -9.68 12.27
CA ILE A 211 -5.91 -10.11 12.39
C ILE A 211 -6.14 -11.26 11.43
N LEU A 212 -6.68 -12.36 11.93
CA LEU A 212 -7.26 -13.43 11.13
C LEU A 212 -8.77 -13.17 11.03
N ARG A 213 -9.20 -12.70 9.87
CA ARG A 213 -10.59 -12.27 9.65
C ARG A 213 -11.41 -13.40 9.05
N ASN A 214 -12.55 -13.70 9.66
CA ASN A 214 -13.52 -14.72 9.21
C ASN A 214 -14.43 -14.23 8.08
N SER A 215 -14.16 -13.05 7.50
CA SER A 215 -14.97 -12.35 6.50
C SER A 215 -16.30 -11.75 7.00
N GLY A 216 -16.53 -11.71 8.29
CA GLY A 216 -17.62 -10.95 8.92
C GLY A 216 -18.99 -11.23 8.34
N GLY A 217 -19.70 -10.21 7.83
CA GLY A 217 -21.01 -10.31 7.19
C GLY A 217 -21.01 -11.09 5.88
N ASP A 218 -19.86 -11.31 5.27
CA ASP A 218 -19.66 -12.07 4.02
C ASP A 218 -19.26 -13.54 4.27
N ALA A 219 -19.14 -13.99 5.52
CA ALA A 219 -18.63 -15.32 5.88
C ALA A 219 -19.37 -16.49 5.20
N TYR A 220 -20.67 -16.35 5.03
CA TYR A 220 -21.54 -17.36 4.39
C TYR A 220 -21.93 -17.01 2.95
N GLN A 221 -21.28 -16.02 2.35
CA GLN A 221 -21.52 -15.58 0.97
C GLN A 221 -20.25 -15.82 0.13
N THR A 222 -19.46 -14.78 -0.13
CA THR A 222 -18.27 -14.91 -0.97
C THR A 222 -16.99 -15.13 -0.19
N ARG A 223 -16.90 -14.68 1.05
CA ARG A 223 -15.73 -14.65 1.94
C ARG A 223 -14.61 -13.72 1.49
N PHE A 224 -14.79 -12.96 0.41
CA PHE A 224 -13.76 -12.07 -0.12
C PHE A 224 -14.25 -10.68 -0.56
N LYS A 225 -15.47 -10.23 -0.22
CA LYS A 225 -15.94 -8.88 -0.56
C LYS A 225 -14.99 -7.78 -0.08
N ASP A 226 -14.55 -7.85 1.17
CA ASP A 226 -13.61 -6.89 1.75
C ASP A 226 -12.22 -6.95 1.07
N VAL A 227 -11.78 -8.13 0.65
CA VAL A 227 -10.58 -8.34 -0.17
C VAL A 227 -10.74 -7.71 -1.55
N LEU A 228 -11.87 -7.95 -2.21
CA LEU A 228 -12.19 -7.36 -3.52
C LEU A 228 -12.19 -5.83 -3.45
N THR A 229 -12.84 -5.26 -2.42
CA THR A 229 -12.85 -3.81 -2.20
C THR A 229 -11.45 -3.27 -2.01
N THR A 230 -10.59 -3.95 -1.23
CA THR A 230 -9.18 -3.57 -1.07
C THR A 230 -8.46 -3.53 -2.42
N GLN A 231 -8.65 -4.54 -3.28
CA GLN A 231 -8.01 -4.58 -4.60
C GLN A 231 -8.47 -3.44 -5.51
N LEU A 232 -9.77 -3.17 -5.55
CA LEU A 232 -10.33 -2.06 -6.33
C LEU A 232 -9.84 -0.71 -5.80
N SER A 233 -9.80 -0.52 -4.48
CA SER A 233 -9.40 0.75 -3.85
C SER A 233 -7.92 1.11 -4.05
N LYS A 234 -7.06 0.18 -4.47
CA LYS A 234 -5.63 0.47 -4.79
C LYS A 234 -5.45 1.51 -5.88
N ASN A 235 -6.43 1.66 -6.75
CA ASN A 235 -6.41 2.62 -7.86
C ASN A 235 -7.16 3.93 -7.54
N LEU A 236 -7.49 4.15 -6.27
CA LEU A 236 -8.06 5.38 -5.73
C LEU A 236 -7.12 5.96 -4.68
N ASP A 237 -7.23 7.25 -4.39
CA ASP A 237 -6.47 7.86 -3.31
C ASP A 237 -7.13 7.57 -1.95
N ILE A 238 -7.12 6.30 -1.55
CA ILE A 238 -7.70 5.83 -0.30
C ILE A 238 -6.68 4.97 0.44
N ASP A 239 -6.50 5.22 1.72
CA ASP A 239 -5.66 4.35 2.54
C ASP A 239 -6.35 3.00 2.74
N ILE A 240 -5.61 1.91 2.59
CA ILE A 240 -6.15 0.55 2.60
C ILE A 240 -5.43 -0.36 3.59
N GLN A 241 -6.13 -1.39 4.02
CA GLN A 241 -5.62 -2.48 4.83
C GLN A 241 -5.27 -3.67 3.93
N GLU A 242 -4.00 -4.08 3.87
CA GLU A 242 -3.59 -5.23 3.06
C GLU A 242 -4.08 -6.56 3.64
N PHE A 243 -4.03 -7.59 2.82
CA PHE A 243 -4.52 -8.92 3.14
C PHE A 243 -3.62 -10.02 2.56
N GLN A 244 -3.68 -11.19 3.20
CA GLN A 244 -3.14 -12.45 2.73
C GLN A 244 -4.12 -13.57 3.13
N PRO A 245 -4.73 -14.31 2.18
CA PRO A 245 -5.54 -15.46 2.55
C PRO A 245 -4.64 -16.57 3.11
N VAL A 246 -5.12 -17.27 4.14
CA VAL A 246 -4.39 -18.34 4.81
C VAL A 246 -5.32 -19.49 5.16
N ASN A 247 -4.78 -20.69 5.19
CA ASN A 247 -5.41 -21.82 5.87
C ASN A 247 -5.05 -21.77 7.35
N LEU A 248 -6.07 -21.63 8.20
CA LEU A 248 -5.91 -21.60 9.65
C LEU A 248 -6.01 -23.01 10.23
N PHE A 249 -5.08 -23.34 11.11
CA PHE A 249 -5.12 -24.53 11.96
C PHE A 249 -5.13 -24.10 13.43
N VAL A 250 -5.93 -24.77 14.25
CA VAL A 250 -5.96 -24.57 15.70
C VAL A 250 -5.69 -25.90 16.37
N ASN A 251 -4.66 -25.94 17.21
CA ASN A 251 -4.18 -27.16 17.87
C ASN A 251 -4.04 -28.38 16.92
N GLY A 252 -3.49 -28.12 15.72
CA GLY A 252 -3.26 -29.14 14.69
C GLY A 252 -4.46 -29.48 13.81
N SER A 253 -5.67 -29.03 14.15
CA SER A 253 -6.90 -29.26 13.37
C SER A 253 -7.15 -28.13 12.38
N PHE A 254 -7.56 -28.48 11.14
CA PHE A 254 -7.94 -27.50 10.14
C PHE A 254 -9.17 -26.70 10.63
N TRP A 255 -9.03 -25.38 10.70
CA TRP A 255 -10.05 -24.47 11.23
C TRP A 255 -10.79 -23.72 10.13
N GLY A 256 -10.20 -23.62 8.95
CA GLY A 256 -10.83 -23.03 7.78
C GLY A 256 -9.96 -21.96 7.10
N VAL A 257 -10.53 -21.35 6.07
CA VAL A 257 -9.90 -20.25 5.31
C VAL A 257 -10.17 -18.92 6.00
N TYR A 258 -9.11 -18.18 6.28
CA TYR A 258 -9.16 -16.86 6.90
C TYR A 258 -8.38 -15.83 6.07
N ASN A 259 -8.75 -14.57 6.20
CA ASN A 259 -7.98 -13.46 5.63
C ASN A 259 -7.06 -12.86 6.71
N LEU A 260 -5.77 -13.13 6.62
CA LEU A 260 -4.78 -12.42 7.44
C LEU A 260 -4.77 -10.96 7.01
N ARG A 261 -4.92 -10.03 7.97
CA ARG A 261 -5.01 -8.59 7.73
C ARG A 261 -4.08 -7.82 8.65
N GLU A 262 -3.61 -6.66 8.21
CA GLU A 262 -3.03 -5.68 9.11
C GLU A 262 -4.07 -5.24 10.15
N ARG A 263 -3.66 -4.85 11.34
CA ARG A 263 -4.55 -4.17 12.27
C ARG A 263 -4.39 -2.66 12.13
N ILE A 264 -5.40 -1.97 11.68
CA ILE A 264 -5.43 -0.50 11.72
C ILE A 264 -5.25 -0.03 13.16
N GLY A 265 -4.23 0.78 13.42
CA GLY A 265 -3.83 1.28 14.73
C GLY A 265 -2.53 2.05 14.59
N GLN A 266 -2.00 2.64 15.67
CA GLN A 266 -0.78 3.47 15.61
C GLN A 266 0.40 2.77 14.94
N HIS A 267 0.59 1.47 15.16
CA HIS A 267 1.68 0.71 14.53
C HIS A 267 1.49 0.49 13.02
N TYR A 268 0.25 0.35 12.54
CA TYR A 268 -0.06 0.31 11.12
C TYR A 268 0.30 1.64 10.45
N LEU A 269 -0.06 2.76 11.07
CA LEU A 269 0.24 4.10 10.56
C LEU A 269 1.75 4.38 10.57
N LYS A 270 2.43 4.03 11.68
CA LYS A 270 3.89 4.15 11.76
C LYS A 270 4.62 3.41 10.64
N TYR A 271 4.26 2.15 10.38
CA TYR A 271 5.01 1.33 9.44
C TYR A 271 4.65 1.54 7.98
N ASN A 272 3.43 1.96 7.68
CA ASN A 272 2.98 2.13 6.29
C ASN A 272 3.05 3.57 5.80
N PHE A 273 3.03 4.55 6.71
CA PHE A 273 2.96 5.98 6.38
C PHE A 273 4.05 6.79 7.12
N ASN A 274 4.95 6.14 7.82
CA ASN A 274 6.00 6.77 8.62
C ASN A 274 5.48 7.78 9.66
N ALA A 275 4.24 7.60 10.14
CA ALA A 275 3.64 8.48 11.12
C ALA A 275 4.28 8.30 12.50
N ASP A 276 4.52 9.39 13.22
CA ASP A 276 4.99 9.33 14.60
C ASP A 276 3.84 8.92 15.53
N ILE A 277 4.09 7.90 16.36
CA ILE A 277 3.09 7.39 17.30
C ILE A 277 2.71 8.44 18.36
N GLU A 278 3.63 9.30 18.73
CA GLU A 278 3.41 10.29 19.80
C GLU A 278 2.52 11.45 19.34
N THR A 279 2.50 11.77 18.04
CA THR A 279 1.77 12.92 17.50
C THR A 279 0.51 12.53 16.72
N LEU A 280 0.45 11.33 16.14
CA LEU A 280 -0.65 10.92 15.28
C LEU A 280 -1.99 10.83 16.00
N ASN A 281 -3.06 11.15 15.28
CA ASN A 281 -4.43 10.93 15.71
C ASN A 281 -5.11 9.88 14.83
N LEU A 282 -5.74 8.88 15.44
CA LEU A 282 -6.52 7.85 14.77
C LEU A 282 -7.91 7.76 15.41
N LEU A 283 -8.93 7.99 14.60
CA LEU A 283 -10.31 8.07 15.03
C LEU A 283 -11.19 7.03 14.34
N GLN A 284 -12.33 6.70 14.96
CA GLN A 284 -13.29 5.76 14.41
C GLN A 284 -14.74 6.17 14.68
N GLY A 285 -15.65 5.80 13.79
CA GLY A 285 -17.08 5.98 13.95
C GLY A 285 -17.45 7.43 14.26
N ARG A 286 -18.13 7.68 15.36
CA ARG A 286 -18.50 9.03 15.84
C ARG A 286 -17.29 9.71 16.49
N PHE A 287 -16.16 9.74 15.77
CA PHE A 287 -14.88 10.35 16.17
C PHE A 287 -14.37 9.92 17.55
N THR A 288 -14.62 8.64 17.88
CA THR A 288 -14.03 7.99 19.06
C THR A 288 -12.54 7.77 18.82
N GLU A 289 -11.73 8.11 19.80
CA GLU A 289 -10.29 7.96 19.77
C GLU A 289 -9.88 6.47 19.84
N ASP A 290 -9.18 5.97 18.83
CA ASP A 290 -8.44 4.70 18.90
C ASP A 290 -6.99 4.98 19.33
N HIS A 291 -6.46 6.18 18.97
CA HIS A 291 -5.18 6.72 19.41
C HIS A 291 -5.15 8.25 19.27
N GLY A 292 -4.40 8.97 20.14
CA GLY A 292 -4.28 10.43 20.11
C GLY A 292 -5.56 11.15 20.53
N SER A 293 -5.84 12.31 19.92
CA SER A 293 -6.94 13.21 20.28
C SER A 293 -7.91 13.45 19.13
N ASN A 294 -9.17 13.68 19.43
CA ASN A 294 -10.19 14.10 18.46
C ASN A 294 -10.37 15.62 18.35
N LYS A 295 -9.49 16.41 18.98
CA LYS A 295 -9.59 17.88 19.03
C LYS A 295 -9.58 18.49 17.64
N SER A 296 -8.53 18.23 16.83
CA SER A 296 -8.39 18.75 15.46
C SER A 296 -9.56 18.35 14.56
N TYR A 297 -10.13 17.15 14.73
CA TYR A 297 -11.32 16.74 13.98
C TYR A 297 -12.57 17.52 14.39
N LYS A 298 -12.73 17.85 15.68
CA LYS A 298 -13.81 18.75 16.15
C LYS A 298 -13.63 20.14 15.57
N GLU A 299 -12.40 20.64 15.49
CA GLU A 299 -12.05 21.92 14.87
C GLU A 299 -12.40 21.93 13.38
N LEU A 300 -12.01 20.92 12.61
CA LEU A 300 -12.42 20.73 11.20
C LEU A 300 -13.96 20.79 11.06
N ARG A 301 -14.68 20.08 11.92
CA ARG A 301 -16.15 20.10 11.90
C ARG A 301 -16.73 21.49 12.19
N GLN A 302 -16.20 22.18 13.20
CA GLN A 302 -16.62 23.55 13.56
C GLN A 302 -16.30 24.53 12.43
N PHE A 303 -15.12 24.42 11.83
CA PHE A 303 -14.73 25.19 10.65
C PHE A 303 -15.77 25.05 9.52
N LEU A 304 -16.13 23.83 9.15
CA LEU A 304 -17.11 23.55 8.09
C LEU A 304 -18.54 23.99 8.47
N ILE A 305 -18.88 24.08 9.76
CA ILE A 305 -20.19 24.57 10.21
C ILE A 305 -20.25 26.09 10.10
N LYS A 306 -19.19 26.79 10.54
CA LYS A 306 -19.15 28.26 10.69
C LYS A 306 -18.80 28.98 9.39
N ASN A 307 -17.94 28.39 8.55
CA ASN A 307 -17.39 29.05 7.36
C ASN A 307 -18.04 28.58 6.08
N SER A 308 -18.20 29.51 5.14
CA SER A 308 -18.60 29.22 3.77
C SER A 308 -17.37 28.86 2.94
N LEU A 309 -17.46 27.84 2.13
CA LEU A 309 -16.39 27.44 1.20
C LEU A 309 -16.47 28.19 -0.15
N THR A 310 -17.01 29.41 -0.18
CA THR A 310 -17.13 30.22 -1.41
C THR A 310 -15.86 30.98 -1.75
N ASN A 311 -15.01 31.30 -0.77
CA ASN A 311 -13.74 31.99 -0.97
C ASN A 311 -12.54 31.01 -0.99
N ALA A 312 -11.45 31.43 -1.62
CA ALA A 312 -10.22 30.65 -1.78
C ALA A 312 -9.56 30.37 -0.44
N GLU A 313 -9.47 31.34 0.46
CA GLU A 313 -8.82 31.18 1.77
C GLU A 313 -9.44 30.05 2.62
N ASN A 314 -10.78 29.93 2.58
CA ASN A 314 -11.46 28.84 3.29
C ASN A 314 -11.24 27.48 2.61
N ILE A 315 -11.01 27.44 1.28
CA ILE A 315 -10.61 26.22 0.58
C ILE A 315 -9.19 25.83 0.97
N ASP A 316 -8.25 26.78 1.00
CA ASP A 316 -6.87 26.52 1.42
C ASP A 316 -6.80 26.05 2.86
N SER A 317 -7.59 26.67 3.75
CA SER A 317 -7.72 26.23 5.14
C SER A 317 -8.31 24.81 5.24
N LEU A 318 -9.31 24.47 4.42
CA LEU A 318 -9.87 23.12 4.36
C LEU A 318 -8.84 22.11 3.90
N ASN A 319 -8.05 22.41 2.87
CA ASN A 319 -7.02 21.51 2.33
C ASN A 319 -5.90 21.23 3.36
N LYS A 320 -5.59 22.19 4.24
CA LYS A 320 -4.66 21.96 5.37
C LYS A 320 -5.25 21.02 6.43
N MET A 321 -6.57 21.04 6.63
CA MET A 321 -7.25 20.24 7.67
C MET A 321 -7.71 18.87 7.17
N MET A 322 -7.94 18.72 5.86
CA MET A 322 -8.50 17.50 5.28
C MET A 322 -7.97 17.26 3.86
N ASP A 323 -7.47 16.07 3.59
CA ASP A 323 -7.18 15.63 2.22
C ASP A 323 -8.50 15.43 1.46
N VAL A 324 -8.89 16.47 0.73
CA VAL A 324 -10.18 16.52 0.03
C VAL A 324 -10.28 15.41 -1.02
N LYS A 325 -9.20 15.13 -1.75
CA LYS A 325 -9.20 14.09 -2.77
C LYS A 325 -9.42 12.71 -2.16
N ASN A 326 -8.64 12.35 -1.14
CA ASN A 326 -8.82 11.11 -0.39
C ASN A 326 -10.25 10.99 0.17
N PHE A 327 -10.79 12.06 0.73
CA PHE A 327 -12.15 12.08 1.28
C PHE A 327 -13.23 11.86 0.22
N LEU A 328 -13.11 12.50 -0.95
CA LEU A 328 -14.07 12.32 -2.04
C LEU A 328 -13.99 10.89 -2.61
N ASP A 329 -12.79 10.37 -2.89
CA ASP A 329 -12.57 9.01 -3.37
C ASP A 329 -13.13 7.96 -2.39
N TYR A 330 -12.87 8.13 -1.08
CA TYR A 330 -13.44 7.28 -0.05
C TYR A 330 -14.97 7.26 -0.07
N ASN A 331 -15.63 8.43 -0.16
CA ASN A 331 -17.09 8.50 -0.21
C ASN A 331 -17.64 7.90 -1.51
N ILE A 332 -17.00 8.13 -2.65
CA ILE A 332 -17.40 7.58 -3.96
C ILE A 332 -17.33 6.05 -3.92
N ALA A 333 -16.26 5.47 -3.38
CA ALA A 333 -16.14 4.04 -3.22
C ALA A 333 -17.25 3.46 -2.33
N GLN A 334 -17.54 4.08 -1.18
CA GLN A 334 -18.63 3.66 -0.29
C GLN A 334 -20.01 3.77 -0.97
N ILE A 335 -20.22 4.83 -1.76
CA ILE A 335 -21.46 5.05 -2.53
C ILE A 335 -21.61 4.01 -3.65
N TYR A 336 -20.53 3.72 -4.40
CA TYR A 336 -20.55 2.68 -5.42
C TYR A 336 -20.87 1.31 -4.80
N LEU A 337 -20.18 0.94 -3.74
CA LEU A 337 -20.37 -0.34 -3.05
C LEU A 337 -21.77 -0.48 -2.40
N SER A 338 -22.50 0.63 -2.22
CA SER A 338 -23.74 0.63 -1.45
C SER A 338 -23.59 0.00 -0.06
N ASN A 339 -22.53 0.39 0.67
CA ASN A 339 -22.15 -0.23 1.94
C ASN A 339 -23.04 0.22 3.09
N THR A 340 -24.07 -0.57 3.40
CA THR A 340 -25.07 -0.28 4.44
C THR A 340 -24.55 -0.38 5.87
N ASP A 341 -23.32 -0.84 6.10
CA ASP A 341 -22.66 -0.81 7.42
C ASP A 341 -21.66 0.34 7.57
N TYR A 342 -21.75 1.35 6.71
CA TYR A 342 -20.85 2.50 6.67
C TYR A 342 -20.68 3.16 8.05
N ARG A 343 -21.75 3.41 8.79
CA ARG A 343 -21.75 4.12 10.07
C ARG A 343 -20.77 3.55 11.10
N GLY A 344 -20.72 2.23 11.22
CA GLY A 344 -19.89 1.53 12.20
C GLY A 344 -18.42 1.47 11.81
N ASN A 345 -18.13 1.66 10.53
CA ASN A 345 -16.87 1.27 9.91
C ASN A 345 -16.11 2.44 9.27
N ILE A 346 -16.30 3.65 9.80
CA ILE A 346 -15.53 4.82 9.38
C ILE A 346 -14.23 4.87 10.19
N ARG A 347 -13.08 4.95 9.51
CA ARG A 347 -11.77 5.16 10.11
C ARG A 347 -11.05 6.28 9.38
N PHE A 348 -10.43 7.16 10.15
CA PHE A 348 -9.70 8.30 9.61
C PHE A 348 -8.60 8.73 10.59
N TRP A 349 -7.56 9.34 10.06
CA TRP A 349 -6.35 9.64 10.82
C TRP A 349 -5.63 10.86 10.26
N GLN A 350 -4.72 11.43 11.05
CA GLN A 350 -3.77 12.44 10.63
C GLN A 350 -2.41 12.19 11.29
N PRO A 351 -1.28 12.54 10.63
CA PRO A 351 0.07 12.35 11.19
C PRO A 351 0.32 13.13 12.49
N ASP A 352 -0.21 14.34 12.56
CA ASP A 352 -0.11 15.25 13.70
C ASP A 352 -1.30 16.24 13.69
N ALA A 353 -1.35 17.15 14.64
CA ALA A 353 -2.48 18.08 14.78
C ALA A 353 -2.61 19.11 13.64
N ASP A 354 -1.52 19.40 12.94
CA ASP A 354 -1.44 20.40 11.86
C ASP A 354 -1.57 19.78 10.46
N SER A 355 -1.58 18.45 10.37
CA SER A 355 -1.69 17.71 9.12
C SER A 355 -3.14 17.42 8.73
N ALA A 356 -3.36 17.18 7.45
CA ALA A 356 -4.68 16.86 6.89
C ALA A 356 -5.18 15.47 7.30
N PHE A 357 -6.47 15.35 7.62
CA PHE A 357 -7.12 14.06 7.84
C PHE A 357 -7.25 13.25 6.55
N ARG A 358 -6.99 11.93 6.64
CA ARG A 358 -7.19 10.93 5.58
C ARG A 358 -8.10 9.80 6.06
N TRP A 359 -8.84 9.19 5.13
CA TRP A 359 -9.79 8.09 5.39
C TRP A 359 -9.20 6.75 4.95
N ILE A 360 -9.49 5.72 5.75
CA ILE A 360 -9.01 4.35 5.52
C ILE A 360 -10.21 3.47 5.13
N MET A 361 -10.11 2.74 4.00
CA MET A 361 -11.12 1.74 3.63
C MET A 361 -11.05 0.56 4.59
N TYR A 362 -12.19 0.25 5.21
CA TYR A 362 -12.28 -0.74 6.26
C TYR A 362 -13.68 -1.36 6.31
N ASP A 363 -13.73 -2.69 6.50
CA ASP A 363 -14.95 -3.47 6.80
C ASP A 363 -16.10 -3.24 5.81
N THR A 364 -15.90 -3.67 4.58
CA THR A 364 -16.85 -3.50 3.47
C THR A 364 -17.64 -4.78 3.15
N ASP A 365 -17.78 -5.69 4.11
CA ASP A 365 -18.44 -6.98 3.96
C ASP A 365 -19.91 -6.88 3.52
N LEU A 366 -20.59 -5.79 3.89
CA LEU A 366 -21.98 -5.51 3.51
C LEU A 366 -22.10 -4.65 2.25
N GLY A 367 -21.00 -4.49 1.52
CA GLY A 367 -21.01 -3.93 0.17
C GLY A 367 -21.61 -4.88 -0.86
N PHE A 368 -21.78 -4.41 -2.09
CA PHE A 368 -22.39 -5.13 -3.22
C PHE A 368 -23.83 -5.59 -2.93
N GLY A 369 -24.57 -4.75 -2.23
CA GLY A 369 -25.97 -4.99 -1.90
C GLY A 369 -26.92 -4.74 -3.07
N GLY A 370 -27.98 -3.95 -2.90
CA GLY A 370 -28.90 -3.60 -3.97
C GLY A 370 -28.27 -2.64 -4.98
N ALA A 371 -28.07 -3.07 -6.25
CA ALA A 371 -27.47 -2.23 -7.30
C ALA A 371 -28.28 -0.95 -7.56
N GLY A 372 -29.60 -0.98 -7.43
CA GLY A 372 -30.50 0.16 -7.57
C GLY A 372 -30.65 1.03 -6.32
N TYR A 373 -30.07 0.67 -5.21
CA TYR A 373 -30.22 1.41 -3.96
C TYR A 373 -29.52 2.79 -4.03
N ASN A 374 -30.25 3.86 -3.67
CA ASN A 374 -29.73 5.23 -3.73
C ASN A 374 -28.94 5.61 -2.48
N PHE A 375 -27.75 5.03 -2.33
CA PHE A 375 -26.85 5.33 -1.23
C PHE A 375 -26.30 6.77 -1.26
N LEU A 376 -26.22 7.40 -2.47
CA LEU A 376 -25.82 8.80 -2.62
C LEU A 376 -26.79 9.74 -1.90
N ARG A 377 -28.11 9.52 -2.06
CA ARG A 377 -29.13 10.28 -1.33
C ARG A 377 -28.92 10.18 0.17
N ASP A 378 -28.66 8.98 0.67
CA ASP A 378 -28.47 8.78 2.11
C ASP A 378 -27.20 9.48 2.62
N ARG A 379 -26.12 9.50 1.83
CA ARG A 379 -24.88 10.22 2.16
C ARG A 379 -25.03 11.74 2.16
N LEU A 380 -26.01 12.27 1.46
CA LEU A 380 -26.30 13.70 1.37
C LEU A 380 -27.53 14.14 2.17
N SER A 381 -28.22 13.21 2.84
CA SER A 381 -29.38 13.54 3.67
C SER A 381 -28.98 14.39 4.90
N PRO A 382 -29.65 15.51 5.15
CA PRO A 382 -29.43 16.31 6.36
C PRO A 382 -30.05 15.67 7.61
N VAL A 383 -30.95 14.71 7.46
CA VAL A 383 -31.64 14.01 8.53
C VAL A 383 -31.32 12.52 8.51
N LYS A 384 -31.37 11.88 9.67
CA LYS A 384 -31.25 10.43 9.76
C LYS A 384 -32.53 9.77 9.25
N THR A 385 -32.45 9.02 8.16
CA THR A 385 -33.54 8.23 7.59
C THR A 385 -33.34 6.73 7.74
N VAL A 386 -32.07 6.30 7.82
CA VAL A 386 -31.68 4.89 7.92
C VAL A 386 -30.54 4.70 8.92
N TRP A 387 -30.18 3.45 9.23
CA TRP A 387 -29.10 3.13 10.16
C TRP A 387 -27.76 3.80 9.79
N HIS A 388 -27.39 3.76 8.53
CA HIS A 388 -26.06 4.15 8.08
C HIS A 388 -25.88 5.65 7.79
N ASN A 389 -26.91 6.49 7.90
CA ASN A 389 -26.80 7.92 7.63
C ASN A 389 -27.10 8.84 8.83
N PRO A 390 -26.54 8.61 10.04
CA PRO A 390 -26.71 9.60 11.10
C PRO A 390 -26.07 10.94 10.69
N GLN A 391 -26.68 12.05 11.11
CA GLN A 391 -26.28 13.42 10.72
C GLN A 391 -24.78 13.70 10.84
N TRP A 392 -24.13 13.17 11.89
CA TRP A 392 -22.70 13.36 12.10
C TRP A 392 -21.83 12.73 11.02
N SER A 393 -22.28 11.64 10.36
CA SER A 393 -21.54 10.92 9.32
C SER A 393 -21.72 11.55 7.93
N THR A 394 -22.76 12.35 7.72
CA THR A 394 -23.07 13.00 6.45
C THR A 394 -22.61 14.45 6.37
N LEU A 395 -22.30 15.07 7.52
CA LEU A 395 -22.04 16.51 7.65
C LEU A 395 -20.92 16.98 6.73
N LEU A 396 -19.75 16.33 6.77
CA LEU A 396 -18.58 16.78 6.01
C LEU A 396 -18.87 16.81 4.53
N LEU A 397 -19.40 15.70 3.97
CA LEU A 397 -19.69 15.60 2.54
C LEU A 397 -20.73 16.66 2.11
N ARG A 398 -21.81 16.83 2.89
CA ARG A 398 -22.82 17.86 2.62
C ARG A 398 -22.26 19.27 2.63
N LYS A 399 -21.31 19.57 3.52
CA LYS A 399 -20.69 20.89 3.63
C LYS A 399 -19.68 21.13 2.50
N VAL A 400 -18.83 20.15 2.22
CA VAL A 400 -17.85 20.21 1.12
C VAL A 400 -18.54 20.45 -0.23
N LEU A 401 -19.61 19.71 -0.52
CA LEU A 401 -20.34 19.83 -1.79
C LEU A 401 -21.22 21.09 -1.89
N LYS A 402 -21.24 21.98 -0.92
CA LYS A 402 -21.79 23.33 -1.08
C LYS A 402 -20.90 24.21 -1.98
N ASN A 403 -19.59 23.97 -1.99
CA ASN A 403 -18.70 24.61 -2.95
C ASN A 403 -18.94 24.05 -4.35
N LYS A 404 -19.11 24.93 -5.35
CA LYS A 404 -19.44 24.58 -6.72
C LYS A 404 -18.33 23.74 -7.35
N ASN A 405 -17.06 24.12 -7.18
CA ASN A 405 -15.92 23.45 -7.78
C ASN A 405 -15.71 22.04 -7.18
N LEU A 406 -15.77 21.91 -5.85
CA LEU A 406 -15.67 20.62 -5.15
C LEU A 406 -16.84 19.69 -5.50
N LYS A 407 -18.03 20.25 -5.72
CA LYS A 407 -19.19 19.51 -6.24
C LYS A 407 -18.94 19.02 -7.67
N HIS A 408 -18.42 19.86 -8.56
CA HIS A 408 -18.05 19.45 -9.92
C HIS A 408 -16.96 18.39 -9.90
N GLN A 409 -15.93 18.54 -9.05
CA GLN A 409 -14.88 17.54 -8.84
C GLN A 409 -15.47 16.20 -8.40
N PHE A 410 -16.38 16.20 -7.44
CA PHE A 410 -17.05 14.99 -6.95
C PHE A 410 -17.86 14.30 -8.06
N ILE A 411 -18.64 15.05 -8.83
CA ILE A 411 -19.45 14.51 -9.94
C ILE A 411 -18.54 13.91 -11.02
N ASN A 412 -17.51 14.64 -11.44
CA ASN A 412 -16.53 14.17 -12.41
C ASN A 412 -15.79 12.93 -11.92
N GLN A 413 -15.44 12.88 -10.63
CA GLN A 413 -14.76 11.73 -10.02
C GLN A 413 -15.66 10.48 -9.97
N ILE A 414 -16.99 10.64 -9.78
CA ILE A 414 -17.94 9.54 -9.95
C ILE A 414 -17.88 9.02 -11.39
N CYS A 415 -18.00 9.91 -12.39
CA CYS A 415 -17.96 9.56 -13.80
C CYS A 415 -16.64 8.86 -14.17
N TYR A 416 -15.51 9.41 -13.75
CA TYR A 416 -14.17 8.84 -13.95
C TYR A 416 -14.04 7.44 -13.32
N SER A 417 -14.48 7.30 -12.07
CA SER A 417 -14.38 6.03 -11.35
C SER A 417 -15.25 4.94 -12.01
N LEU A 418 -16.42 5.29 -12.52
CA LEU A 418 -17.29 4.37 -13.28
C LEU A 418 -16.73 3.99 -14.65
N ALA A 419 -15.84 4.80 -15.20
CA ALA A 419 -15.15 4.54 -16.47
C ALA A 419 -13.82 3.80 -16.29
N THR A 420 -13.35 3.63 -15.05
CA THR A 420 -12.03 3.05 -14.74
C THR A 420 -12.11 1.96 -13.66
N VAL A 421 -11.97 2.35 -12.40
CA VAL A 421 -11.90 1.42 -11.26
C VAL A 421 -13.17 0.57 -11.13
N PHE A 422 -14.33 1.21 -11.32
CA PHE A 422 -15.65 0.59 -11.20
C PHE A 422 -16.30 0.30 -12.58
N GLU A 423 -15.51 0.32 -13.63
CA GLU A 423 -15.94 -0.17 -14.95
C GLU A 423 -16.28 -1.66 -14.84
N PRO A 424 -17.45 -2.11 -15.39
CA PRO A 424 -17.95 -3.46 -15.17
C PRO A 424 -16.97 -4.58 -15.53
N ASP A 425 -16.25 -4.48 -16.65
CA ASP A 425 -15.31 -5.51 -17.07
C ASP A 425 -14.06 -5.53 -16.18
N ASN A 426 -13.60 -4.35 -15.71
CA ASN A 426 -12.54 -4.26 -14.74
C ASN A 426 -12.94 -4.93 -13.41
N VAL A 427 -14.11 -4.60 -12.88
CA VAL A 427 -14.61 -5.19 -11.62
C VAL A 427 -14.79 -6.70 -11.77
N ASN A 428 -15.37 -7.17 -12.87
CA ASN A 428 -15.56 -8.59 -13.14
C ASN A 428 -14.24 -9.34 -13.27
N ARG A 429 -13.24 -8.74 -13.93
CA ARG A 429 -11.90 -9.31 -14.04
C ARG A 429 -11.23 -9.47 -12.66
N VAL A 430 -11.37 -8.48 -11.78
CA VAL A 430 -10.84 -8.57 -10.41
C VAL A 430 -11.61 -9.63 -9.61
N ILE A 431 -12.96 -9.70 -9.75
CA ILE A 431 -13.76 -10.76 -9.11
C ILE A 431 -13.29 -12.14 -9.58
N ASP A 432 -13.07 -12.36 -10.88
CA ASP A 432 -12.64 -13.64 -11.41
C ASP A 432 -11.23 -14.00 -10.94
N SER A 433 -10.33 -13.05 -10.89
CA SER A 433 -8.98 -13.24 -10.36
C SER A 433 -9.02 -13.72 -8.90
N VAL A 434 -9.77 -13.03 -8.04
CA VAL A 434 -9.92 -13.41 -6.63
C VAL A 434 -10.64 -14.76 -6.51
N LYS A 435 -11.72 -14.97 -7.26
CA LYS A 435 -12.46 -16.24 -7.30
C LYS A 435 -11.55 -17.41 -7.60
N THR A 436 -10.71 -17.30 -8.63
CA THR A 436 -9.80 -18.37 -9.07
C THR A 436 -8.83 -18.75 -7.95
N VAL A 437 -8.28 -17.77 -7.25
CA VAL A 437 -7.33 -17.97 -6.14
C VAL A 437 -8.01 -18.61 -4.92
N TYR A 438 -9.25 -18.22 -4.61
CA TYR A 438 -9.95 -18.68 -3.39
C TYR A 438 -10.67 -20.03 -3.55
N LYS A 439 -11.13 -20.34 -4.77
CA LYS A 439 -12.03 -21.49 -5.01
C LYS A 439 -11.49 -22.83 -4.48
N PRO A 440 -10.23 -23.24 -4.74
CA PRO A 440 -9.72 -24.54 -4.29
C PRO A 440 -9.80 -24.71 -2.77
N GLU A 441 -9.42 -23.66 -2.03
CA GLU A 441 -9.37 -23.69 -0.57
C GLU A 441 -10.75 -23.53 0.06
N LEU A 442 -11.63 -22.74 -0.55
CA LEU A 442 -13.01 -22.59 -0.07
C LEU A 442 -13.84 -23.86 -0.26
N MET A 443 -13.59 -24.66 -1.29
CA MET A 443 -14.26 -25.97 -1.44
C MET A 443 -13.93 -26.90 -0.26
N ARG A 444 -12.68 -26.89 0.23
CA ARG A 444 -12.28 -27.61 1.45
C ARG A 444 -12.92 -27.02 2.70
N HIS A 445 -12.92 -25.71 2.81
CA HIS A 445 -13.56 -25.01 3.92
C HIS A 445 -15.06 -25.32 4.02
N PHE A 446 -15.79 -25.32 2.91
CA PHE A 446 -17.21 -25.64 2.90
C PHE A 446 -17.51 -27.08 3.33
N LYS A 447 -16.64 -28.04 3.01
CA LYS A 447 -16.75 -29.40 3.55
C LYS A 447 -16.65 -29.40 5.08
N LEU A 448 -15.73 -28.62 5.65
CA LEU A 448 -15.55 -28.51 7.10
C LEU A 448 -16.79 -27.94 7.81
N ILE A 449 -17.35 -26.85 7.30
CA ILE A 449 -18.48 -26.16 7.95
C ILE A 449 -19.85 -26.67 7.47
N LYS A 450 -19.91 -27.74 6.65
CA LYS A 450 -21.12 -28.22 5.98
C LYS A 450 -21.81 -27.09 5.19
N GLY A 451 -21.02 -26.23 4.55
CA GLY A 451 -21.48 -25.07 3.80
C GLY A 451 -21.93 -25.42 2.37
N ASP A 452 -22.64 -24.48 1.74
CA ASP A 452 -23.21 -24.62 0.40
C ASP A 452 -22.31 -23.92 -0.64
N SER A 453 -21.60 -24.71 -1.44
CA SER A 453 -20.77 -24.21 -2.54
C SER A 453 -21.59 -23.57 -3.68
N LEU A 454 -22.85 -24.01 -3.89
CA LEU A 454 -23.73 -23.41 -4.88
C LEU A 454 -24.19 -22.01 -4.43
N ARG A 455 -24.41 -21.83 -3.13
CA ARG A 455 -24.68 -20.52 -2.56
C ARG A 455 -23.50 -19.57 -2.77
N TRP A 456 -22.26 -20.07 -2.62
CA TRP A 456 -21.06 -19.29 -2.87
C TRP A 456 -20.98 -18.84 -4.34
N GLU A 457 -21.17 -19.76 -5.31
CA GLU A 457 -21.19 -19.44 -6.75
C GLU A 457 -22.29 -18.41 -7.09
N ARG A 458 -23.49 -18.55 -6.52
CA ARG A 458 -24.57 -17.56 -6.66
C ARG A 458 -24.17 -16.20 -6.10
N SER A 459 -23.52 -16.17 -4.96
CA SER A 459 -23.08 -14.92 -4.32
C SER A 459 -22.02 -14.21 -5.17
N VAL A 460 -21.09 -14.95 -5.77
CA VAL A 460 -20.11 -14.40 -6.72
C VAL A 460 -20.79 -13.87 -7.99
N LYS A 461 -21.78 -14.62 -8.53
CA LYS A 461 -22.57 -14.15 -9.67
C LYS A 461 -23.30 -12.85 -9.34
N ASN A 462 -23.92 -12.74 -8.17
CA ASN A 462 -24.63 -11.53 -7.73
C ASN A 462 -23.71 -10.31 -7.68
N MET A 463 -22.44 -10.46 -7.25
CA MET A 463 -21.48 -9.36 -7.30
C MET A 463 -21.16 -8.93 -8.74
N LYS A 464 -21.03 -9.87 -9.67
CA LYS A 464 -20.86 -9.56 -11.09
C LYS A 464 -22.06 -8.85 -11.69
N ASP A 465 -23.27 -9.31 -11.37
CA ASP A 465 -24.50 -8.68 -11.82
C ASP A 465 -24.65 -7.27 -11.22
N PHE A 466 -24.29 -7.09 -9.95
CA PHE A 466 -24.19 -5.77 -9.32
C PHE A 466 -23.25 -4.85 -10.11
N SER A 467 -22.04 -5.29 -10.45
CA SER A 467 -21.06 -4.46 -11.16
C SER A 467 -21.56 -3.98 -12.54
N ARG A 468 -22.32 -4.82 -13.26
CA ARG A 468 -22.90 -4.47 -14.57
C ARG A 468 -24.05 -3.47 -14.46
N ILE A 469 -24.85 -3.58 -13.41
CA ILE A 469 -26.08 -2.81 -13.23
C ILE A 469 -25.81 -1.47 -12.51
N ARG A 470 -24.90 -1.47 -11.54
CA ARG A 470 -24.63 -0.35 -10.63
C ARG A 470 -24.28 0.97 -11.33
N PRO A 471 -23.44 1.01 -12.36
CA PRO A 471 -23.09 2.26 -13.06
C PRO A 471 -24.30 3.01 -13.58
N LYS A 472 -25.27 2.30 -14.20
CA LYS A 472 -26.51 2.89 -14.71
C LYS A 472 -27.28 3.62 -13.60
N TYR A 473 -27.45 2.95 -12.46
CA TYR A 473 -28.19 3.53 -11.33
C TYR A 473 -27.43 4.67 -10.68
N LEU A 474 -26.12 4.54 -10.51
CA LEU A 474 -25.32 5.60 -9.87
C LEU A 474 -25.30 6.86 -10.73
N LEU A 475 -25.17 6.76 -12.06
CA LEU A 475 -25.31 7.91 -12.97
C LEU A 475 -26.70 8.54 -12.85
N LYS A 476 -27.78 7.72 -12.83
CA LYS A 476 -29.14 8.23 -12.63
C LYS A 476 -29.27 8.96 -11.28
N HIS A 477 -28.81 8.35 -10.20
CA HIS A 477 -28.86 8.97 -8.87
C HIS A 477 -28.06 10.25 -8.79
N THR A 478 -26.93 10.34 -9.50
CA THR A 478 -26.11 11.55 -9.58
C THR A 478 -26.83 12.64 -10.35
N LYS A 479 -27.44 12.29 -11.51
CA LYS A 479 -28.26 13.22 -12.31
C LYS A 479 -29.40 13.81 -11.45
N ASP A 480 -30.17 12.94 -10.81
CA ASP A 480 -31.34 13.34 -10.00
C ASP A 480 -30.93 14.18 -8.78
N GLN A 481 -29.87 13.76 -8.06
CA GLN A 481 -29.39 14.41 -6.83
C GLN A 481 -28.89 15.84 -7.06
N PHE A 482 -28.23 16.09 -8.17
CA PHE A 482 -27.61 17.39 -8.47
C PHE A 482 -28.33 18.17 -9.56
N ASN A 483 -29.51 17.69 -10.01
CA ASN A 483 -30.31 18.29 -11.06
C ASN A 483 -29.47 18.57 -12.32
N LEU A 484 -28.80 17.53 -12.84
CA LEU A 484 -27.89 17.64 -13.98
C LEU A 484 -28.64 17.44 -15.31
N GLY A 485 -28.10 18.06 -16.36
CA GLY A 485 -28.52 17.82 -17.75
C GLY A 485 -28.19 16.39 -18.21
N ASP A 486 -28.31 16.18 -19.53
CA ASP A 486 -27.99 14.89 -20.13
C ASP A 486 -26.50 14.56 -20.05
N SER A 487 -26.20 13.28 -20.10
CA SER A 487 -24.83 12.77 -20.19
C SER A 487 -24.42 12.61 -21.66
N PHE A 488 -23.14 12.69 -21.92
CA PHE A 488 -22.49 12.36 -23.17
C PHE A 488 -21.37 11.38 -22.97
N HIS A 489 -20.88 10.77 -24.04
CA HIS A 489 -19.73 9.87 -24.01
C HIS A 489 -18.46 10.66 -24.38
N LEU A 490 -17.49 10.71 -23.46
CA LEU A 490 -16.16 11.27 -23.67
C LEU A 490 -15.21 10.13 -24.06
N ASP A 491 -14.53 10.26 -25.19
CA ASP A 491 -13.54 9.29 -25.70
C ASP A 491 -12.24 10.03 -26.01
N ILE A 492 -11.26 9.85 -25.15
CA ILE A 492 -9.92 10.46 -25.28
C ILE A 492 -8.95 9.40 -25.78
N LYS A 493 -8.34 9.63 -26.93
CA LYS A 493 -7.26 8.82 -27.48
C LYS A 493 -5.93 9.52 -27.27
N ILE A 494 -4.95 8.83 -26.69
CA ILE A 494 -3.62 9.34 -26.38
C ILE A 494 -2.62 8.61 -27.26
N ASP A 495 -2.04 9.32 -28.21
CA ASP A 495 -0.95 8.79 -29.03
C ASP A 495 0.36 8.95 -28.25
N SER A 496 1.14 7.86 -28.18
CA SER A 496 2.45 7.84 -27.52
C SER A 496 2.40 8.23 -26.03
N SER A 497 1.55 7.54 -25.24
CA SER A 497 1.36 7.78 -23.80
C SER A 497 2.63 7.71 -22.94
N LYS A 498 3.77 7.26 -23.49
CA LYS A 498 5.08 7.30 -22.84
C LYS A 498 5.72 8.71 -22.85
N ASN A 499 5.24 9.58 -23.72
CA ASN A 499 5.83 10.89 -23.97
C ASN A 499 5.14 12.03 -23.22
N GLY A 500 4.22 11.70 -22.33
CA GLY A 500 3.54 12.66 -21.47
C GLY A 500 2.57 11.98 -20.53
N VAL A 501 2.06 12.75 -19.58
CA VAL A 501 1.06 12.32 -18.60
C VAL A 501 -0.23 13.06 -18.89
N VAL A 502 -1.32 12.32 -19.02
CA VAL A 502 -2.68 12.88 -19.08
C VAL A 502 -3.39 12.48 -17.79
N SER A 503 -3.94 13.46 -17.08
CA SER A 503 -4.65 13.22 -15.82
C SER A 503 -6.00 13.93 -15.78
N HIS A 504 -6.92 13.39 -14.98
CA HIS A 504 -8.21 13.99 -14.68
C HIS A 504 -8.42 13.97 -13.17
N ASN A 505 -8.70 15.13 -12.57
CA ASN A 505 -8.81 15.28 -11.11
C ASN A 505 -7.62 14.61 -10.37
N GLN A 506 -6.39 14.87 -10.82
CA GLN A 506 -5.16 14.26 -10.29
C GLN A 506 -5.06 12.72 -10.47
N ASN A 507 -5.99 12.10 -11.21
CA ASN A 507 -5.92 10.68 -11.53
C ASN A 507 -5.25 10.51 -12.89
N LYS A 508 -4.09 9.86 -12.92
CA LYS A 508 -3.38 9.58 -14.17
C LYS A 508 -4.16 8.62 -15.05
N ILE A 509 -4.37 8.98 -16.30
CA ILE A 509 -4.93 8.10 -17.33
C ILE A 509 -3.80 7.22 -17.85
N LEU A 510 -3.76 5.96 -17.42
CA LEU A 510 -2.65 5.03 -17.73
C LEU A 510 -2.79 4.35 -19.10
N SER A 511 -3.95 4.39 -19.74
CA SER A 511 -4.24 3.73 -21.00
C SER A 511 -4.10 4.68 -22.20
N ALA A 512 -3.77 4.13 -23.36
CA ALA A 512 -3.76 4.89 -24.62
C ALA A 512 -5.14 5.42 -25.02
N ARG A 513 -6.20 4.93 -24.40
CA ARG A 513 -7.58 5.38 -24.61
C ARG A 513 -8.31 5.40 -23.27
N PHE A 514 -9.04 6.48 -23.04
CA PHE A 514 -9.97 6.64 -21.93
C PHE A 514 -11.37 6.91 -22.52
N ALA A 515 -12.38 6.20 -22.05
CA ALA A 515 -13.75 6.41 -22.50
C ALA A 515 -14.72 6.29 -21.30
N GLY A 516 -15.66 7.25 -21.19
CA GLY A 516 -16.62 7.27 -20.09
C GLY A 516 -17.79 8.22 -20.32
N LYS A 517 -18.86 8.09 -19.51
CA LYS A 517 -20.01 8.97 -19.52
C LYS A 517 -19.83 10.12 -18.54
N PHE A 518 -20.04 11.35 -19.02
CA PHE A 518 -19.96 12.60 -18.24
C PHE A 518 -21.21 13.45 -18.46
N PHE A 519 -21.44 14.44 -17.59
CA PHE A 519 -22.59 15.32 -17.68
C PHE A 519 -22.26 16.62 -18.45
N LYS A 520 -23.13 17.03 -19.40
CA LYS A 520 -22.90 18.15 -20.32
C LYS A 520 -22.64 19.51 -19.64
N ASN A 521 -23.27 19.76 -18.48
CA ASN A 521 -23.19 21.07 -17.81
C ASN A 521 -22.10 21.11 -16.70
N ILE A 522 -21.25 20.10 -16.62
CA ILE A 522 -20.16 20.03 -15.64
C ILE A 522 -18.84 20.21 -16.39
N PRO A 523 -18.03 21.24 -16.08
CA PRO A 523 -16.70 21.39 -16.66
C PRO A 523 -15.80 20.21 -16.28
N ILE A 524 -15.12 19.63 -17.27
CA ILE A 524 -14.23 18.46 -17.07
C ILE A 524 -12.79 18.94 -17.27
N PRO A 525 -11.96 19.02 -16.21
CA PRO A 525 -10.55 19.38 -16.32
C PRO A 525 -9.74 18.15 -16.77
N ILE A 526 -8.96 18.31 -17.82
CA ILE A 526 -7.95 17.35 -18.27
C ILE A 526 -6.60 18.04 -18.21
N GLU A 527 -5.75 17.61 -17.32
CA GLU A 527 -4.37 18.07 -17.20
C GLU A 527 -3.50 17.26 -18.14
N ILE A 528 -2.67 17.94 -18.93
CA ILE A 528 -1.77 17.31 -19.88
C ILE A 528 -0.38 17.82 -19.57
N LYS A 529 0.51 16.93 -19.13
CA LYS A 529 1.91 17.22 -18.86
C LYS A 529 2.76 16.48 -19.88
N PRO A 530 3.20 17.14 -20.96
CA PRO A 530 4.14 16.52 -21.89
C PRO A 530 5.47 16.27 -21.22
N HIS A 531 6.19 15.24 -21.66
CA HIS A 531 7.60 15.10 -21.33
C HIS A 531 8.38 16.30 -21.91
N PRO A 532 9.40 16.84 -21.26
CA PRO A 532 10.11 18.07 -21.69
C PRO A 532 10.55 18.11 -23.16
N LEU A 533 10.80 16.95 -23.76
CA LEU A 533 11.18 16.81 -25.17
C LEU A 533 10.00 16.73 -26.16
N TYR A 534 8.77 16.96 -25.72
CA TYR A 534 7.57 16.79 -26.54
C TYR A 534 6.64 17.99 -26.40
N LYS A 535 5.96 18.32 -27.49
CA LYS A 535 4.85 19.30 -27.53
C LYS A 535 3.52 18.57 -27.64
N THR A 536 2.50 19.10 -26.96
CA THR A 536 1.14 18.57 -27.00
C THR A 536 0.38 19.10 -28.19
N PHE A 537 -0.27 18.21 -28.93
CA PHE A 537 -1.26 18.55 -29.96
C PHE A 537 -2.61 17.94 -29.57
N ILE A 538 -3.65 18.76 -29.59
CA ILE A 538 -5.01 18.34 -29.26
C ILE A 538 -5.88 18.56 -30.50
N SER A 539 -6.56 17.50 -30.90
CA SER A 539 -7.56 17.58 -31.97
C SER A 539 -8.90 17.06 -31.49
N ALA A 540 -9.95 17.77 -31.88
CA ALA A 540 -11.35 17.40 -31.70
C ALA A 540 -12.11 17.68 -33.01
N PRO A 541 -13.31 17.12 -33.21
CA PRO A 541 -14.12 17.41 -34.41
C PRO A 541 -14.32 18.91 -34.58
N GLU A 542 -14.23 19.39 -35.84
CA GLU A 542 -14.24 20.82 -36.21
C GLU A 542 -15.46 21.64 -35.75
N ASN A 543 -16.54 20.98 -35.35
CA ASN A 543 -17.78 21.63 -34.89
C ASN A 543 -17.88 21.76 -33.37
N SER A 544 -16.79 21.53 -32.62
CA SER A 544 -16.80 21.69 -31.17
C SER A 544 -16.31 23.07 -30.76
N ASN A 545 -17.15 24.11 -30.78
CA ASN A 545 -16.92 25.42 -30.12
C ASN A 545 -16.74 25.33 -28.59
N THR A 546 -16.32 24.18 -28.08
CA THR A 546 -16.37 23.78 -26.69
C THR A 546 -15.03 23.41 -26.10
N LEU A 547 -13.96 23.44 -26.91
CA LEU A 547 -12.60 23.18 -26.43
C LEU A 547 -11.89 24.51 -26.22
N GLY A 548 -12.03 25.07 -25.00
CA GLY A 548 -11.16 26.16 -24.57
C GLY A 548 -9.84 25.56 -24.08
N LEU A 549 -8.77 25.77 -24.83
CA LEU A 549 -7.44 25.75 -24.26
C LEU A 549 -7.35 27.02 -23.42
N SER A 550 -7.34 26.90 -22.12
CA SER A 550 -6.93 28.01 -21.27
C SER A 550 -5.39 28.11 -21.37
N ASP A 551 -4.91 29.37 -21.33
CA ASP A 551 -3.49 29.71 -21.38
C ASP A 551 -2.63 28.75 -20.57
N ARG A 552 -1.42 28.46 -21.07
CA ARG A 552 -0.43 27.65 -20.38
C ARG A 552 -0.25 28.19 -18.96
N ASP A 553 -0.54 27.37 -18.00
CA ASP A 553 -0.12 27.64 -16.62
C ASP A 553 1.41 27.78 -16.60
N GLU A 554 1.94 28.72 -15.84
CA GLU A 554 3.40 28.96 -15.71
C GLU A 554 4.17 27.69 -15.32
N ASN A 555 3.48 26.66 -14.88
CA ASN A 555 3.98 25.38 -14.39
C ASN A 555 4.05 24.23 -15.43
N LEU A 556 4.26 24.47 -16.69
CA LEU A 556 4.47 23.44 -17.74
C LEU A 556 3.27 22.50 -18.03
N ASN A 557 2.10 22.71 -17.46
CA ASN A 557 0.94 21.89 -17.70
C ASN A 557 -0.02 22.54 -18.67
N ASP A 558 -0.36 21.83 -19.75
CA ASP A 558 -1.46 22.24 -20.64
C ASP A 558 -2.79 21.79 -19.99
N MET A 559 -3.70 22.72 -19.73
CA MET A 559 -5.05 22.44 -19.23
C MET A 559 -6.06 22.45 -20.37
N LEU A 560 -6.70 21.32 -20.60
CA LEU A 560 -7.84 21.21 -21.50
C LEU A 560 -9.14 21.23 -20.68
N TRP A 561 -9.92 22.27 -20.81
CA TRP A 561 -11.26 22.36 -20.23
C TRP A 561 -12.32 21.94 -21.23
N ILE A 562 -13.00 20.83 -20.99
CA ILE A 562 -14.20 20.46 -21.73
C ILE A 562 -15.37 21.10 -21.00
N ARG A 563 -15.85 22.21 -21.58
CA ARG A 563 -17.02 22.97 -21.07
C ARG A 563 -18.27 22.60 -21.85
N SER A 564 -19.37 23.20 -21.71
CA SER A 564 -20.67 22.91 -22.26
C SER A 564 -20.67 22.49 -23.76
N LEU A 565 -21.36 21.43 -24.09
CA LEU A 565 -21.58 20.94 -25.46
C LEU A 565 -22.90 21.50 -26.04
N LYS A 566 -23.19 22.78 -25.87
CA LYS A 566 -24.28 23.44 -26.63
C LYS A 566 -23.72 23.86 -27.95
N ASP A 567 -24.13 23.20 -29.00
CA ASP A 567 -24.03 23.73 -30.36
C ASP A 567 -25.10 24.80 -30.50
N THR A 568 -24.70 26.05 -30.66
CA THR A 568 -25.59 27.19 -30.80
C THR A 568 -26.24 27.25 -32.18
N LEU A 569 -25.84 26.43 -33.14
CA LEU A 569 -26.33 26.49 -34.53
C LEU A 569 -27.22 25.34 -34.98
N LEU A 570 -27.27 24.20 -34.31
CA LEU A 570 -27.95 23.01 -34.81
C LEU A 570 -28.80 22.23 -33.79
N ASN A 571 -29.21 22.69 -32.69
CA ASN A 571 -30.11 21.96 -31.74
C ASN A 571 -29.89 20.42 -31.61
N ARG A 572 -28.76 19.90 -32.09
CA ARG A 572 -28.39 18.47 -32.02
C ARG A 572 -27.47 18.25 -30.86
N SER A 573 -27.87 17.37 -29.98
CA SER A 573 -27.05 16.94 -28.86
C SER A 573 -25.88 16.06 -29.36
N VAL A 574 -24.64 16.45 -29.08
CA VAL A 574 -23.48 15.56 -29.30
C VAL A 574 -23.55 14.45 -28.27
N ASP A 575 -23.75 13.21 -28.70
CA ASP A 575 -23.78 12.03 -27.81
C ASP A 575 -22.39 11.48 -27.50
N THR A 576 -21.41 11.77 -28.36
CA THR A 576 -20.02 11.36 -28.19
C THR A 576 -19.05 12.47 -28.57
N LEU A 577 -18.18 12.86 -27.66
CA LEU A 577 -17.05 13.76 -27.92
C LEU A 577 -15.77 12.93 -28.02
N LYS A 578 -15.14 12.95 -29.19
CA LYS A 578 -13.82 12.31 -29.41
C LYS A 578 -12.72 13.34 -29.31
N VAL A 579 -11.75 13.12 -28.47
CA VAL A 579 -10.57 13.97 -28.30
C VAL A 579 -9.33 13.12 -28.58
N LYS A 580 -8.41 13.65 -29.39
CA LYS A 580 -7.11 13.03 -29.63
C LYS A 580 -6.02 13.93 -29.07
N ILE A 581 -5.18 13.36 -28.22
CA ILE A 581 -4.01 14.00 -27.64
C ILE A 581 -2.79 13.30 -28.22
N LYS A 582 -1.88 14.08 -28.83
CA LYS A 582 -0.65 13.59 -29.45
C LYS A 582 0.54 14.33 -28.85
N PHE A 583 1.61 13.61 -28.62
CA PHE A 583 2.90 14.16 -28.16
C PHE A 583 3.92 14.04 -29.29
N ASP A 584 4.31 15.19 -29.88
CA ASP A 584 5.29 15.25 -30.95
C ASP A 584 6.65 15.70 -30.39
N TYR A 585 7.71 15.01 -30.82
CA TYR A 585 9.08 15.33 -30.43
C TYR A 585 9.49 16.72 -30.92
N ILE A 586 10.09 17.55 -30.04
CA ILE A 586 10.46 18.94 -30.33
C ILE A 586 11.61 19.08 -31.32
N GLY A 587 12.35 18.01 -31.59
CA GLY A 587 13.52 18.01 -32.47
C GLY A 587 14.82 18.37 -31.77
N ASN A 588 15.93 18.28 -32.50
CA ASN A 588 17.25 18.64 -32.03
C ASN A 588 17.59 20.04 -32.47
N SER A 589 18.29 20.79 -31.61
CA SER A 589 18.88 22.10 -31.89
C SER A 589 20.07 22.00 -32.87
N PRO A 590 20.35 23.04 -33.71
CA PRO A 590 21.60 23.17 -34.41
C PRO A 590 22.83 23.22 -33.50
N TRP A 591 22.62 23.57 -32.22
CA TRP A 591 23.64 23.62 -31.18
C TRP A 591 23.87 22.29 -30.45
N LYS A 592 23.17 21.22 -30.85
CA LYS A 592 23.37 19.89 -30.28
C LYS A 592 24.81 19.43 -30.47
N ASN A 593 25.42 18.95 -29.36
CA ASN A 593 26.84 18.61 -29.26
C ASN A 593 27.83 19.76 -29.28
N LYS A 594 27.40 21.00 -29.52
CA LYS A 594 28.27 22.19 -29.51
C LYS A 594 28.23 22.91 -28.17
N VAL A 595 27.09 22.92 -27.50
CA VAL A 595 26.92 23.38 -26.13
C VAL A 595 26.47 22.19 -25.29
N LYS A 596 27.06 22.03 -24.10
CA LYS A 596 26.82 20.89 -23.23
C LYS A 596 26.66 21.31 -21.78
N ILE A 597 25.91 20.54 -21.04
CA ILE A 597 25.90 20.57 -19.58
C ILE A 597 27.21 19.92 -19.13
N ASN A 598 28.08 20.68 -18.47
CA ASN A 598 29.40 20.24 -18.05
C ASN A 598 29.40 19.74 -16.62
N GLU A 599 28.81 20.52 -15.72
CA GLU A 599 28.77 20.22 -14.31
C GLU A 599 27.40 20.62 -13.70
N ILE A 600 26.95 19.92 -12.70
CA ILE A 600 25.75 20.25 -11.90
C ILE A 600 26.14 20.13 -10.44
N GLY A 601 26.10 21.22 -9.71
CA GLY A 601 26.43 21.25 -8.29
C GLY A 601 25.24 21.49 -7.39
N GLY A 602 25.47 21.32 -6.10
CA GLY A 602 24.43 21.49 -5.09
C GLY A 602 23.41 20.35 -5.04
N LEU A 603 23.78 19.13 -5.44
CA LEU A 603 22.96 17.94 -5.31
C LEU A 603 23.02 17.41 -3.86
N GLY A 604 21.88 17.00 -3.30
CA GLY A 604 21.76 16.48 -1.93
C GLY A 604 20.56 17.06 -1.19
N GLU A 605 20.27 16.52 0.00
CA GLU A 605 19.21 17.04 0.87
C GLU A 605 19.69 18.34 1.55
N ASN A 606 18.89 19.39 1.57
CA ASN A 606 19.13 20.67 2.26
C ASN A 606 20.22 21.59 1.68
N ILE A 607 20.43 21.62 0.37
CA ILE A 607 21.34 22.57 -0.28
C ILE A 607 20.52 23.64 -1.01
N ASP A 608 20.69 24.91 -0.60
CA ASP A 608 19.98 26.06 -1.17
C ASP A 608 20.67 26.66 -2.41
N ASP A 609 21.92 26.30 -2.69
CA ASP A 609 22.71 26.80 -3.81
C ASP A 609 22.95 25.72 -4.88
N LYS A 610 21.93 25.48 -5.71
CA LYS A 610 22.03 24.62 -6.89
C LYS A 610 22.51 25.43 -8.09
N TRP A 611 23.38 24.84 -8.89
CA TRP A 611 23.92 25.52 -10.07
C TRP A 611 24.22 24.51 -11.19
N VAL A 612 24.29 24.99 -12.42
CA VAL A 612 24.74 24.25 -13.59
C VAL A 612 25.81 25.02 -14.32
N GLU A 613 26.81 24.30 -14.81
CA GLU A 613 27.83 24.83 -15.69
C GLU A 613 27.63 24.34 -17.12
N LEU A 614 27.61 25.24 -18.06
CA LEU A 614 27.55 24.99 -19.49
C LEU A 614 28.92 25.22 -20.13
N ILE A 615 29.30 24.33 -21.05
CA ILE A 615 30.53 24.48 -21.84
C ILE A 615 30.21 24.53 -23.33
N SER A 616 30.89 25.41 -24.07
CA SER A 616 30.85 25.47 -25.53
C SER A 616 32.09 24.86 -26.14
N SER A 617 31.93 24.01 -27.15
CA SER A 617 33.02 23.53 -27.98
C SER A 617 33.34 24.48 -29.17
N GLU A 618 32.49 25.48 -29.38
CA GLU A 618 32.64 26.46 -30.46
C GLU A 618 33.47 27.67 -29.94
N LYS A 619 34.39 28.16 -30.76
CA LYS A 619 35.18 29.34 -30.45
C LYS A 619 34.45 30.67 -30.74
N ILE A 620 33.15 30.63 -30.92
CA ILE A 620 32.31 31.79 -31.19
C ILE A 620 31.41 32.08 -29.99
N GLN A 621 31.07 33.34 -29.81
CA GLN A 621 30.18 33.77 -28.75
C GLN A 621 28.73 33.34 -29.08
N ILE A 622 28.12 32.50 -28.25
CA ILE A 622 26.76 32.01 -28.41
C ILE A 622 25.86 32.76 -27.43
N LYS A 623 24.81 33.38 -27.94
CA LYS A 623 23.78 34.01 -27.10
C LYS A 623 22.85 32.97 -26.54
N LEU A 624 22.70 32.92 -25.20
CA LEU A 624 21.81 32.01 -24.50
C LEU A 624 20.42 32.64 -24.19
N ASP A 625 20.11 33.77 -24.87
CA ASP A 625 18.82 34.46 -24.64
C ASP A 625 17.65 33.52 -24.92
N ASN A 626 16.73 33.39 -23.93
CA ASN A 626 15.56 32.52 -23.97
C ASN A 626 15.87 31.00 -24.04
N TRP A 627 17.12 30.58 -23.85
CA TRP A 627 17.41 29.18 -23.65
C TRP A 627 16.84 28.73 -22.31
N LYS A 628 16.56 27.43 -22.17
CA LYS A 628 15.88 26.89 -21.00
C LYS A 628 16.61 25.67 -20.49
N LEU A 629 16.70 25.58 -19.17
CA LEU A 629 16.96 24.32 -18.46
C LEU A 629 15.63 23.78 -17.96
N VAL A 630 15.29 22.56 -18.33
CA VAL A 630 13.99 21.94 -18.03
C VAL A 630 14.18 20.58 -17.38
N SER A 631 13.49 20.36 -16.28
CA SER A 631 13.37 19.04 -15.64
C SER A 631 11.95 18.50 -15.78
N LEU A 632 11.66 17.34 -15.17
CA LEU A 632 10.28 16.82 -15.08
C LEU A 632 9.39 17.65 -14.15
N SER A 633 10.00 18.43 -13.23
CA SER A 633 9.29 19.18 -12.21
C SER A 633 9.15 20.67 -12.53
N ASP A 634 10.17 21.30 -13.15
CA ASP A 634 10.21 22.76 -13.34
C ASP A 634 11.10 23.17 -14.51
N LYS A 635 11.14 24.48 -14.82
CA LYS A 635 12.00 25.09 -15.83
C LYS A 635 12.70 26.36 -15.32
N ALA A 636 13.89 26.62 -15.79
CA ALA A 636 14.62 27.87 -15.59
C ALA A 636 14.99 28.50 -16.94
N LEU A 637 14.71 29.80 -17.12
CA LEU A 637 15.20 30.58 -18.27
C LEU A 637 16.60 31.00 -18.01
N LEU A 638 17.49 30.82 -18.99
CA LEU A 638 18.82 31.42 -19.00
C LEU A 638 18.65 32.91 -19.39
N SER A 639 19.05 33.78 -18.47
CA SER A 639 18.95 35.22 -18.69
C SER A 639 20.07 35.70 -19.67
N LYS A 640 19.90 36.87 -20.25
CA LYS A 640 20.77 37.61 -21.21
C LYS A 640 22.28 37.39 -21.01
N THR A 641 22.78 36.24 -21.41
CA THR A 641 24.13 35.78 -21.22
C THR A 641 24.70 35.21 -22.51
N ASN A 642 25.98 35.41 -22.70
CA ASN A 642 26.72 34.83 -23.81
C ASN A 642 27.66 33.76 -23.25
N ILE A 643 27.77 32.64 -23.93
CA ILE A 643 28.79 31.63 -23.66
C ILE A 643 29.84 31.67 -24.76
N GLN A 644 31.11 31.72 -24.37
CA GLN A 644 32.23 31.56 -25.30
C GLN A 644 32.99 30.27 -25.00
N ASP A 645 33.24 30.00 -23.73
CA ASP A 645 33.88 28.77 -23.24
C ASP A 645 33.04 28.12 -22.12
N LEU A 646 32.94 28.79 -20.96
CA LEU A 646 32.20 28.29 -19.77
C LEU A 646 31.17 29.33 -19.32
N HIS A 647 30.06 28.85 -18.79
CA HIS A 647 29.02 29.66 -18.18
C HIS A 647 28.36 28.94 -17.00
N VAL A 648 28.36 29.59 -15.84
CA VAL A 648 27.68 29.06 -14.64
C VAL A 648 26.39 29.84 -14.36
N THR A 649 25.31 29.14 -14.14
CA THR A 649 24.01 29.72 -13.75
C THR A 649 23.45 29.06 -12.49
N LYS A 650 22.88 29.87 -11.60
CA LYS A 650 22.14 29.38 -10.44
C LYS A 650 20.81 28.76 -10.88
N LEU A 651 20.43 27.68 -10.23
CA LEU A 651 19.19 26.97 -10.48
C LEU A 651 18.16 27.22 -9.37
N PRO A 652 16.86 27.38 -9.69
CA PRO A 652 15.83 27.35 -8.67
C PRO A 652 15.79 25.97 -7.99
N ASN A 653 15.51 25.96 -6.68
CA ASN A 653 15.45 24.72 -5.90
C ASN A 653 14.40 23.72 -6.41
N SER A 654 13.32 24.23 -7.04
CA SER A 654 12.26 23.46 -7.67
C SER A 654 12.68 22.69 -8.93
N LEU A 655 13.74 23.13 -9.62
CA LEU A 655 14.15 22.55 -10.89
C LEU A 655 14.74 21.12 -10.74
N LEU A 656 15.41 20.86 -9.62
CA LEU A 656 15.98 19.55 -9.30
C LEU A 656 15.23 18.97 -8.10
N SER A 657 14.30 18.08 -8.34
CA SER A 657 13.48 17.47 -7.28
C SER A 657 14.24 16.38 -6.52
N LYS A 658 13.74 16.01 -5.33
CA LYS A 658 14.31 14.95 -4.46
C LYS A 658 13.93 13.53 -4.93
N THR A 659 13.66 13.31 -6.21
CA THR A 659 13.24 11.99 -6.74
C THR A 659 14.45 11.08 -7.00
N GLN A 660 14.24 9.77 -6.96
CA GLN A 660 15.30 8.76 -7.17
C GLN A 660 15.92 8.79 -8.57
N ARG A 661 15.23 9.37 -9.57
CA ARG A 661 15.75 9.54 -10.94
C ARG A 661 15.41 10.92 -11.41
N GLU A 662 16.42 11.66 -11.85
CA GLU A 662 16.31 13.00 -12.38
C GLU A 662 16.89 13.09 -13.78
N SER A 663 16.38 14.04 -14.55
CA SER A 663 16.90 14.41 -15.87
C SER A 663 16.81 15.90 -16.06
N LEU A 664 17.87 16.50 -16.55
CA LEU A 664 17.95 17.92 -16.92
C LEU A 664 18.16 18.03 -18.43
N TYR A 665 17.34 18.85 -19.08
CA TYR A 665 17.37 19.10 -20.51
C TYR A 665 17.73 20.55 -20.77
N LEU A 666 18.71 20.79 -21.64
CA LEU A 666 19.05 22.12 -22.15
C LEU A 666 18.33 22.30 -23.50
N LEU A 667 17.49 23.31 -23.60
CA LEU A 667 16.73 23.66 -24.80
C LEU A 667 17.16 25.03 -25.29
N ASP A 668 17.22 25.22 -26.62
CA ASP A 668 17.48 26.54 -27.24
C ASP A 668 16.23 27.45 -27.21
N SER A 669 16.35 28.64 -27.81
CA SER A 669 15.26 29.61 -27.88
C SER A 669 14.03 29.17 -28.68
N GLU A 670 14.17 28.15 -29.54
CA GLU A 670 13.08 27.54 -30.29
C GLU A 670 12.50 26.27 -29.59
N ASP A 671 12.89 26.04 -28.35
CA ASP A 671 12.56 24.85 -27.55
C ASP A 671 13.09 23.52 -28.14
N LYS A 672 14.18 23.53 -28.90
CA LYS A 672 14.82 22.33 -29.46
C LYS A 672 15.91 21.81 -28.51
N LEU A 673 16.10 20.49 -28.47
CA LEU A 673 17.06 19.84 -27.57
C LEU A 673 18.50 20.15 -27.97
N VAL A 674 19.26 20.75 -27.07
CA VAL A 674 20.69 20.99 -27.16
C VAL A 674 21.52 19.91 -26.49
N ASP A 675 21.27 19.64 -25.21
CA ASP A 675 21.92 18.58 -24.43
C ASP A 675 21.02 18.07 -23.33
N SER A 676 21.37 16.90 -22.76
CA SER A 676 20.64 16.35 -21.62
C SER A 676 21.53 15.47 -20.75
N VAL A 677 21.23 15.45 -19.46
CA VAL A 677 21.85 14.58 -18.47
C VAL A 677 20.78 13.90 -17.62
N SER A 678 21.02 12.65 -17.26
CA SER A 678 20.13 11.89 -16.36
C SER A 678 20.97 11.16 -15.32
N TRP A 679 20.49 11.13 -14.07
CA TRP A 679 21.15 10.45 -12.96
C TRP A 679 20.15 9.81 -12.01
N CYS A 680 20.64 8.93 -11.14
CA CYS A 680 19.86 8.32 -10.07
C CYS A 680 20.31 8.89 -8.73
N ASN A 681 19.38 9.39 -7.93
CA ASN A 681 19.61 9.88 -6.57
C ASN A 681 19.50 8.71 -5.58
N ASP A 682 20.65 8.13 -5.20
CA ASP A 682 20.76 7.24 -4.04
C ASP A 682 21.52 7.93 -2.88
N PHE A 683 21.44 9.27 -2.83
CA PHE A 683 22.27 10.10 -1.96
C PHE A 683 21.60 10.32 -0.61
N SER A 684 22.16 9.73 0.45
CA SER A 684 21.85 10.06 1.84
C SER A 684 22.86 11.08 2.34
N ASP A 685 22.39 12.25 2.78
CA ASP A 685 23.02 13.25 3.65
C ASP A 685 24.33 13.97 3.20
N ASN A 686 24.97 13.62 2.09
CA ASN A 686 26.22 14.26 1.66
C ASN A 686 26.00 15.24 0.48
N LYS A 687 26.90 16.22 0.34
CA LYS A 687 26.93 17.14 -0.81
C LYS A 687 27.56 16.43 -1.99
N PHE A 688 26.87 16.43 -3.14
CA PHE A 688 27.37 15.82 -4.37
C PHE A 688 27.29 16.80 -5.54
N PHE A 689 28.07 16.54 -6.57
CA PHE A 689 27.95 17.17 -7.86
C PHE A 689 28.17 16.16 -8.98
N LEU A 690 27.64 16.48 -10.16
CA LEU A 690 27.81 15.68 -11.38
C LEU A 690 28.81 16.42 -12.26
N GLU A 691 29.85 15.74 -12.66
CA GLU A 691 30.92 16.30 -13.50
C GLU A 691 31.09 15.47 -14.78
N ARG A 692 31.26 16.12 -15.91
CA ARG A 692 31.66 15.49 -17.17
C ARG A 692 33.18 15.47 -17.23
N PRO A 693 33.85 14.31 -17.08
CA PRO A 693 35.32 14.23 -16.96
C PRO A 693 36.10 14.83 -18.15
N LEU A 694 35.46 14.81 -19.33
CA LEU A 694 35.96 15.47 -20.54
C LEU A 694 34.76 16.03 -21.31
N PRO A 695 34.88 17.21 -21.98
CA PRO A 695 33.79 17.85 -22.70
C PRO A 695 33.11 16.99 -23.77
N ASN A 696 33.82 16.01 -24.32
CA ASN A 696 33.29 15.08 -25.31
C ASN A 696 32.77 13.77 -24.74
N ASN A 697 32.84 13.57 -23.43
CA ASN A 697 32.34 12.37 -22.79
C ASN A 697 30.81 12.38 -22.73
N LYS A 698 30.18 11.21 -22.95
CA LYS A 698 28.72 11.03 -22.83
C LYS A 698 28.28 10.71 -21.41
N PHE A 699 29.22 10.41 -20.54
CA PHE A 699 28.95 9.95 -19.17
C PHE A 699 29.32 11.02 -18.16
N PHE A 700 28.54 11.13 -17.09
CA PHE A 700 28.85 11.95 -15.93
C PHE A 700 29.39 11.06 -14.81
N VAL A 701 30.27 11.64 -14.00
CA VAL A 701 30.77 11.02 -12.77
C VAL A 701 30.15 11.75 -11.58
N ILE A 702 29.76 10.99 -10.58
CA ILE A 702 29.21 11.52 -9.33
C ILE A 702 30.38 11.65 -8.36
N LEU A 703 30.63 12.86 -7.86
CA LEU A 703 31.69 13.16 -6.92
C LEU A 703 31.11 13.78 -5.65
N GLU A 704 31.78 13.53 -4.52
CA GLU A 704 31.42 14.18 -3.24
C GLU A 704 32.08 15.54 -3.15
N GLY A 705 31.32 16.58 -2.80
CA GLY A 705 31.80 17.94 -2.66
C GLY A 705 30.86 19.00 -3.23
N LEU A 706 31.39 20.20 -3.45
CA LEU A 706 30.61 21.35 -3.94
C LEU A 706 30.74 21.60 -5.45
N GLY A 707 31.61 20.87 -6.13
CA GLY A 707 31.94 21.08 -7.54
C GLY A 707 33.00 22.16 -7.80
N THR A 708 33.33 22.37 -9.08
CA THR A 708 34.40 23.29 -9.53
C THR A 708 33.87 24.31 -10.53
N PRO A 709 32.91 25.20 -10.16
CA PRO A 709 32.34 26.17 -11.09
C PRO A 709 33.39 27.13 -11.67
N ASN A 710 33.24 27.47 -12.94
CA ASN A 710 34.14 28.34 -13.71
C ASN A 710 35.56 27.81 -13.91
N SER A 711 35.77 26.50 -13.80
CA SER A 711 37.06 25.87 -14.14
C SER A 711 36.88 24.67 -15.05
N PHE A 712 37.90 24.37 -15.88
CA PHE A 712 37.88 23.12 -16.64
C PHE A 712 38.07 21.94 -15.70
N ASN A 713 37.28 20.91 -15.87
CA ASN A 713 37.34 19.70 -15.05
C ASN A 713 38.71 19.01 -15.24
N PRO A 714 39.50 18.79 -14.18
CA PRO A 714 40.76 18.11 -14.29
C PRO A 714 40.52 16.64 -14.71
N PRO A 715 41.45 16.03 -15.46
CA PRO A 715 41.34 14.61 -15.80
C PRO A 715 41.43 13.77 -14.53
N HIS A 716 40.32 13.19 -14.09
CA HIS A 716 40.30 12.30 -12.95
C HIS A 716 40.91 10.94 -13.32
N ILE A 717 42.04 10.60 -12.70
CA ILE A 717 42.78 9.35 -12.90
C ILE A 717 42.04 8.13 -12.34
N LYS A 718 40.96 8.34 -11.56
CA LYS A 718 40.14 7.27 -10.98
C LYS A 718 38.65 7.58 -11.07
N ALA A 719 38.12 7.64 -12.28
CA ALA A 719 36.65 7.57 -12.45
C ALA A 719 36.18 6.13 -12.24
N ILE A 720 35.47 5.89 -11.17
CA ILE A 720 34.73 4.64 -11.00
C ILE A 720 33.39 4.80 -11.72
N ASP A 721 33.27 4.17 -12.86
CA ASP A 721 32.06 4.15 -13.66
C ASP A 721 30.91 3.55 -12.82
N VAL A 722 29.87 4.34 -12.55
CA VAL A 722 28.73 3.90 -11.70
C VAL A 722 28.01 2.71 -12.33
N ALA A 723 28.01 2.60 -13.65
CA ALA A 723 27.49 1.43 -14.36
C ALA A 723 28.27 0.14 -14.06
N HIS A 724 29.54 0.24 -13.65
CA HIS A 724 30.37 -0.92 -13.29
C HIS A 724 30.26 -1.32 -11.81
N LYS A 725 29.68 -0.49 -10.95
CA LYS A 725 29.55 -0.84 -9.51
C LYS A 725 28.58 -2.01 -9.26
N GLU A 726 27.52 -2.16 -10.05
CA GLU A 726 26.64 -3.31 -9.95
C GLU A 726 27.32 -4.60 -10.51
N ASP A 727 28.06 -4.47 -11.61
CA ASP A 727 28.78 -5.61 -12.22
C ASP A 727 30.00 -6.05 -11.37
N LEU A 728 30.70 -5.11 -10.72
CA LEU A 728 31.78 -5.41 -9.79
C LEU A 728 31.28 -6.04 -8.48
N ARG A 729 30.15 -5.60 -7.92
CA ARG A 729 29.55 -6.26 -6.73
C ARG A 729 29.14 -7.70 -7.05
N THR A 730 28.58 -7.93 -8.22
CA THR A 730 28.19 -9.28 -8.67
C THR A 730 29.42 -10.15 -8.93
N LYS A 731 30.45 -9.60 -9.56
CA LYS A 731 31.74 -10.31 -9.81
C LYS A 731 32.53 -10.55 -8.52
N PHE A 732 32.53 -9.61 -7.56
CA PHE A 732 33.16 -9.82 -6.24
C PHE A 732 32.40 -10.86 -5.41
N SER A 733 31.06 -10.90 -5.44
CA SER A 733 30.26 -11.94 -4.79
C SER A 733 30.53 -13.31 -5.40
N LEU A 734 30.59 -13.43 -6.73
CA LEU A 734 30.92 -14.67 -7.42
C LEU A 734 32.37 -15.13 -7.14
N PHE A 735 33.33 -14.20 -7.07
CA PHE A 735 34.72 -14.51 -6.74
C PHE A 735 34.87 -14.99 -5.28
N PHE A 736 34.17 -14.35 -4.34
CA PHE A 736 34.16 -14.79 -2.93
C PHE A 736 33.46 -16.13 -2.76
N PHE A 737 32.39 -16.39 -3.53
CA PHE A 737 31.70 -17.69 -3.50
C PHE A 737 32.57 -18.80 -4.10
N ALA A 738 33.29 -18.53 -5.19
CA ALA A 738 34.26 -19.44 -5.78
C ALA A 738 35.46 -19.72 -4.83
N LEU A 739 35.97 -18.68 -4.14
CA LEU A 739 37.05 -18.83 -3.16
C LEU A 739 36.61 -19.66 -1.94
N LEU A 740 35.36 -19.46 -1.46
CA LEU A 740 34.75 -20.29 -0.43
C LEU A 740 34.60 -21.75 -0.85
N LEU A 741 34.16 -22.00 -2.10
CA LEU A 741 34.05 -23.37 -2.62
C LEU A 741 35.41 -24.06 -2.74
N VAL A 742 36.46 -23.36 -3.13
CA VAL A 742 37.84 -23.88 -3.18
C VAL A 742 38.39 -24.17 -1.77
N LEU A 743 38.08 -23.31 -0.79
CA LEU A 743 38.43 -23.53 0.62
C LEU A 743 37.67 -24.72 1.21
N PHE A 744 36.39 -24.87 0.91
CA PHE A 744 35.58 -26.04 1.35
C PHE A 744 36.05 -27.36 0.68
N ALA A 745 36.47 -27.30 -0.59
CA ALA A 745 37.02 -28.46 -1.26
C ALA A 745 38.37 -28.92 -0.66
N ARG A 746 39.18 -28.00 -0.14
CA ARG A 746 40.46 -28.30 0.56
C ARG A 746 40.26 -28.85 1.98
N ILE A 747 39.17 -28.56 2.63
CA ILE A 747 38.87 -29.09 3.98
C ILE A 747 38.32 -30.52 3.93
N LYS A 748 37.89 -31.03 2.77
CA LYS A 748 37.45 -32.43 2.57
C LYS A 748 38.56 -33.43 2.18
N THR A 749 39.80 -32.95 2.06
CA THR A 749 40.96 -33.78 1.68
C THR A 749 42.04 -33.84 2.79
N TYR A 750 41.66 -33.57 4.06
CA TYR A 750 42.47 -33.89 5.23
C TYR A 750 41.61 -34.60 6.27
#